data_463926e1ffe76519a2c521f32cd4a5f3
#
_entry.id   463926e1ffe76519a2c521f32cd4a5f3
#
_cell.length_a   1.000
_cell.length_b   1.000
_cell.length_c   1.000
_cell.angle_alpha   90.00
_cell.angle_beta   90.00
_cell.angle_gamma   90.00
#
_symmetry.space_group_name_H-M   'P 1'
#
loop_
_entity.id
_entity.type
_entity.pdbx_description
1 polymer ?
#
loop_
_entity_poly.entity_id
_entity_poly.type
_entity_poly.pdbx_seq_one_letter_code
_entity_poly.pdbx_strand_id
1 'polypeptide(L)'
;MHAATDSLGTQPVVTRLDDFDTRSGSWAERLLFNHRPWVMLLCLLATLWLGQQAFKLTLNASFEKTIPTSHPYIANYLAHKADLGGQGNALRIVVEARKGTIYDKHYLEVLQKISDEIYLMPGVDRPFMKSLWTANTRWVAVTEDGLDGNTVMGDSYDGSAAALAEVRANVERSGEIGQIVAGDARSSIVFVPLLDVNPKTGQALDYGELGRQVEALRAKYDSDAIALHVTGFAKVMGDLIEGLRQVLVFFGVALVICAGVLWAYTRCMRSTVLVVACSLIAVVWQFGLLALLGYALDPYSVLVPFLVFAIGMSHGAQKMNGIMQDVGRGTHRVVAARYTFRRLFVAGLTALLCDAVGFAVLALIKIQAIQDLALVASIGVAVLIFTNLVLLPILLSYIGVSPAAAKRSLRDELAPPAQSRPAERGPAWSAPQGGKGVSDVESPTSPGGPAWERPGARPGDASTYWMWRLLDRFTQRGPALVALGVSAVLAVAGYAVSTRLHVGDLDPGAPELRADSRYNRDNDYVTQHYAASSDILVVMVATPEDQCTRYGTLAKVDQLAWQLEQLPGVESTNSMAALSKLAMVGYNEGQLKWYELIPNDSALGGVQTRAPRELFNQGCSFLSLYVYLKDHKAETLGTVVATVEDFIARNSTKDERFMLAAGSAGIAAATNIVVKQAMNQMLWWVYGAVVLLCWVTFRSWRAVVVAVLPLVLTSILCEALMVGLGMGVKVATLPVIALGVGIGVDYALYVLSVMLARLRAGESLSAAYLHALQFTGRVVMLTGVTLALAVGTWALSPIKFQADMGILLAFMFVWNMVGALVLLPALAHWLLKPARVADLPRPQLHGPDTAAAQPASL
;
A
#
# COMPACT_ATOMS: atom_id res chain seq x y z
N MET A 1 17.81 -9.83 -34.04
CA MET A 1 17.06 -8.79 -33.36
C MET A 1 16.85 -7.49 -34.19
N HIS A 2 17.44 -7.38 -35.37
CA HIS A 2 17.28 -6.21 -36.27
C HIS A 2 15.98 -6.16 -37.08
N ALA A 3 15.21 -7.23 -37.17
CA ALA A 3 14.00 -7.29 -38.01
C ALA A 3 12.69 -6.78 -37.31
N ALA A 4 12.75 -6.42 -36.01
CA ALA A 4 11.55 -6.03 -35.25
C ALA A 4 11.24 -4.52 -35.26
N THR A 5 12.14 -3.68 -35.79
CA THR A 5 12.00 -2.22 -35.75
C THR A 5 11.32 -1.61 -36.98
N ASP A 6 11.18 -2.36 -38.06
CA ASP A 6 10.62 -1.84 -39.33
C ASP A 6 9.09 -1.94 -39.46
N SER A 7 8.36 -2.53 -38.51
CA SER A 7 6.96 -2.89 -38.68
C SER A 7 5.94 -1.96 -38.00
N LEU A 8 6.32 -0.79 -37.50
CA LEU A 8 5.40 0.18 -36.88
C LEU A 8 4.79 1.16 -37.89
N GLY A 9 5.14 1.05 -39.16
CA GLY A 9 4.42 1.64 -40.29
C GLY A 9 2.97 1.10 -40.38
N THR A 10 2.12 1.71 -41.16
CA THR A 10 0.75 1.25 -41.44
C THR A 10 0.78 -0.21 -41.89
N GLN A 11 0.34 -1.11 -40.99
CA GLN A 11 0.27 -2.54 -41.31
C GLN A 11 -0.75 -2.70 -42.44
N PRO A 12 -0.47 -3.54 -43.45
CA PRO A 12 -1.41 -3.75 -44.56
C PRO A 12 -2.73 -4.33 -44.05
N VAL A 13 -3.84 -3.86 -44.59
CA VAL A 13 -5.18 -4.40 -44.28
C VAL A 13 -5.32 -5.77 -44.95
N VAL A 14 -5.33 -6.82 -44.12
CA VAL A 14 -5.50 -8.21 -44.56
C VAL A 14 -6.91 -8.66 -44.18
N THR A 15 -7.78 -8.81 -45.17
CA THR A 15 -9.20 -9.16 -44.97
C THR A 15 -9.44 -10.64 -44.79
N ARG A 16 -8.65 -11.49 -45.45
CA ARG A 16 -8.72 -12.96 -45.38
C ARG A 16 -7.52 -13.52 -44.67
N LEU A 17 -7.69 -14.58 -43.87
CA LEU A 17 -6.59 -15.20 -43.15
C LEU A 17 -5.57 -15.86 -44.12
N ASP A 18 -6.02 -16.36 -45.23
CA ASP A 18 -5.20 -17.05 -46.24
C ASP A 18 -4.19 -16.12 -46.92
N ASP A 19 -4.47 -14.81 -46.96
CA ASP A 19 -3.58 -13.78 -47.48
C ASP A 19 -2.49 -13.37 -46.53
N PHE A 20 -2.48 -13.93 -45.29
CA PHE A 20 -1.55 -13.57 -44.24
C PHE A 20 -0.42 -14.59 -44.15
N ASP A 21 0.83 -14.14 -44.24
CA ASP A 21 1.98 -14.99 -43.95
C ASP A 21 2.10 -15.31 -42.44
N THR A 22 1.72 -16.53 -42.07
CA THR A 22 1.79 -17.06 -40.70
C THR A 22 3.21 -17.24 -40.19
N ARG A 23 4.24 -17.23 -41.06
CA ARG A 23 5.66 -17.30 -40.73
C ARG A 23 6.26 -15.93 -40.42
N SER A 24 5.54 -14.85 -40.74
CA SER A 24 5.97 -13.48 -40.44
C SER A 24 5.90 -13.20 -38.93
N GLY A 25 6.72 -12.25 -38.46
CA GLY A 25 6.73 -11.79 -37.04
C GLY A 25 7.76 -12.49 -36.17
N SER A 26 7.75 -12.14 -34.87
CA SER A 26 8.71 -12.65 -33.88
C SER A 26 8.50 -14.14 -33.59
N TRP A 27 9.54 -14.82 -33.10
CA TRP A 27 9.44 -16.21 -32.66
C TRP A 27 8.33 -16.43 -31.64
N ALA A 28 8.21 -15.55 -30.64
CA ALA A 28 7.16 -15.63 -29.62
C ALA A 28 5.75 -15.51 -30.22
N GLU A 29 5.54 -14.56 -31.16
CA GLU A 29 4.27 -14.41 -31.87
C GLU A 29 3.90 -15.68 -32.64
N ARG A 30 4.84 -16.24 -33.37
CA ARG A 30 4.63 -17.47 -34.15
C ARG A 30 4.28 -18.65 -33.24
N LEU A 31 5.04 -18.84 -32.13
CA LEU A 31 4.77 -19.89 -31.17
C LEU A 31 3.33 -19.78 -30.59
N LEU A 32 2.97 -18.61 -30.09
CA LEU A 32 1.71 -18.38 -29.41
C LEU A 32 0.49 -18.45 -30.36
N PHE A 33 0.56 -17.77 -31.50
CA PHE A 33 -0.59 -17.67 -32.39
C PHE A 33 -0.75 -18.86 -33.34
N ASN A 34 0.31 -19.61 -33.67
CA ASN A 34 0.17 -20.82 -34.49
C ASN A 34 -0.31 -22.01 -33.64
N HIS A 35 -0.06 -22.00 -32.30
CA HIS A 35 -0.47 -23.05 -31.38
C HIS A 35 -1.56 -22.59 -30.39
N ARG A 36 -2.43 -21.68 -30.80
CA ARG A 36 -3.51 -21.10 -29.97
C ARG A 36 -4.31 -22.10 -29.16
N PRO A 37 -4.77 -23.26 -29.73
CA PRO A 37 -5.58 -24.22 -28.96
C PRO A 37 -4.81 -24.80 -27.78
N TRP A 38 -3.51 -25.08 -27.95
CA TRP A 38 -2.65 -25.61 -26.88
C TRP A 38 -2.40 -24.57 -25.79
N VAL A 39 -2.21 -23.29 -26.15
CA VAL A 39 -2.06 -22.21 -25.15
C VAL A 39 -3.35 -22.04 -24.35
N MET A 40 -4.51 -22.09 -25.02
CA MET A 40 -5.81 -22.03 -24.33
C MET A 40 -6.02 -23.21 -23.38
N LEU A 41 -5.69 -24.44 -23.84
CA LEU A 41 -5.80 -25.64 -23.01
C LEU A 41 -4.90 -25.55 -21.78
N LEU A 42 -3.64 -25.15 -21.98
CA LEU A 42 -2.69 -24.95 -20.88
C LEU A 42 -3.20 -23.94 -19.86
N CYS A 43 -3.68 -22.78 -20.32
CA CYS A 43 -4.24 -21.74 -19.42
C CYS A 43 -5.51 -22.25 -18.71
N LEU A 44 -6.35 -23.02 -19.37
CA LEU A 44 -7.54 -23.60 -18.74
C LEU A 44 -7.15 -24.59 -17.64
N LEU A 45 -6.23 -25.51 -17.93
CA LEU A 45 -5.74 -26.48 -16.94
C LEU A 45 -5.04 -25.78 -15.76
N ALA A 46 -4.21 -24.76 -16.05
CA ALA A 46 -3.60 -23.95 -15.00
C ALA A 46 -4.65 -23.23 -14.14
N THR A 47 -5.71 -22.68 -14.76
CA THR A 47 -6.80 -22.00 -14.04
C THR A 47 -7.56 -22.96 -13.13
N LEU A 48 -7.87 -24.16 -13.60
CA LEU A 48 -8.55 -25.17 -12.78
C LEU A 48 -7.67 -25.64 -11.62
N TRP A 49 -6.40 -25.95 -11.90
CA TRP A 49 -5.46 -26.42 -10.89
C TRP A 49 -5.13 -25.36 -9.83
N LEU A 50 -4.76 -24.14 -10.28
CA LEU A 50 -4.48 -23.04 -9.36
C LEU A 50 -5.75 -22.58 -8.63
N GLY A 51 -6.90 -22.60 -9.30
CA GLY A 51 -8.18 -22.33 -8.66
C GLY A 51 -8.48 -23.30 -7.51
N GLN A 52 -8.19 -24.58 -7.68
CA GLN A 52 -8.32 -25.57 -6.61
C GLN A 52 -7.36 -25.28 -5.44
N GLN A 53 -6.12 -24.87 -5.72
CA GLN A 53 -5.17 -24.50 -4.66
C GLN A 53 -5.60 -23.21 -3.93
N ALA A 54 -6.20 -22.26 -4.64
CA ALA A 54 -6.66 -21.00 -4.06
C ALA A 54 -7.65 -21.20 -2.90
N PHE A 55 -8.46 -22.26 -2.89
CA PHE A 55 -9.35 -22.59 -1.76
C PHE A 55 -8.61 -22.99 -0.48
N LYS A 56 -7.33 -23.31 -0.55
CA LYS A 56 -6.49 -23.64 0.61
C LYS A 56 -5.82 -22.40 1.24
N LEU A 57 -6.01 -21.24 0.65
CA LEU A 57 -5.41 -20.00 1.13
C LEU A 57 -6.04 -19.61 2.46
N THR A 58 -5.21 -19.38 3.46
CA THR A 58 -5.62 -18.98 4.81
C THR A 58 -5.36 -17.48 5.04
N LEU A 59 -6.15 -16.90 5.93
CA LEU A 59 -5.90 -15.56 6.47
C LEU A 59 -5.12 -15.73 7.77
N ASN A 60 -4.00 -15.07 7.91
CA ASN A 60 -3.17 -15.09 9.10
C ASN A 60 -2.64 -13.70 9.43
N ALA A 61 -3.05 -13.16 10.56
CA ALA A 61 -2.52 -11.94 11.12
C ALA A 61 -1.67 -12.30 12.36
N SER A 62 -0.35 -12.16 12.26
CA SER A 62 0.56 -12.37 13.36
C SER A 62 1.18 -11.04 13.76
N PHE A 63 1.25 -10.80 15.07
CA PHE A 63 1.94 -9.63 15.64
C PHE A 63 3.41 -9.53 15.17
N GLU A 64 4.12 -10.65 15.21
CA GLU A 64 5.54 -10.67 14.87
C GLU A 64 5.82 -10.26 13.42
N LYS A 65 4.87 -10.47 12.50
CA LYS A 65 5.02 -10.06 11.10
C LYS A 65 4.96 -8.55 10.89
N THR A 66 4.33 -7.81 11.80
CA THR A 66 4.15 -6.36 11.66
C THR A 66 5.29 -5.55 12.24
N ILE A 67 6.20 -6.20 13.00
CA ILE A 67 7.32 -5.56 13.67
C ILE A 67 8.64 -5.84 12.94
N PRO A 68 9.64 -4.92 13.01
CA PRO A 68 10.96 -5.12 12.39
C PRO A 68 11.85 -6.04 13.24
N THR A 69 11.64 -7.35 13.16
CA THR A 69 12.33 -8.37 13.99
C THR A 69 13.85 -8.32 13.92
N SER A 70 14.42 -7.80 12.84
CA SER A 70 15.86 -7.64 12.64
C SER A 70 16.46 -6.39 13.30
N HIS A 71 15.62 -5.47 13.83
CA HIS A 71 16.10 -4.27 14.50
C HIS A 71 16.60 -4.62 15.90
N PRO A 72 17.74 -4.05 16.39
CA PRO A 72 18.31 -4.38 17.71
C PRO A 72 17.31 -4.26 18.86
N TYR A 73 16.43 -3.26 18.86
CA TYR A 73 15.41 -3.10 19.91
C TYR A 73 14.44 -4.27 19.95
N ILE A 74 13.99 -4.70 18.78
CA ILE A 74 13.05 -5.82 18.67
C ILE A 74 13.77 -7.15 19.00
N ALA A 75 15.01 -7.31 18.59
CA ALA A 75 15.82 -8.47 18.95
C ALA A 75 15.98 -8.56 20.47
N ASN A 76 16.26 -7.44 21.15
CA ASN A 76 16.31 -7.38 22.61
C ASN A 76 14.96 -7.74 23.25
N TYR A 77 13.86 -7.15 22.73
CA TYR A 77 12.51 -7.48 23.18
C TYR A 77 12.20 -8.98 23.06
N LEU A 78 12.47 -9.58 21.90
CA LEU A 78 12.19 -11.00 21.66
C LEU A 78 13.06 -11.92 22.54
N ALA A 79 14.31 -11.54 22.82
CA ALA A 79 15.21 -12.29 23.70
C ALA A 79 14.74 -12.31 25.17
N HIS A 80 14.07 -11.24 25.62
CA HIS A 80 13.60 -11.07 26.98
C HIS A 80 12.06 -11.09 27.11
N LYS A 81 11.36 -11.55 26.08
CA LYS A 81 9.90 -11.55 26.04
C LYS A 81 9.26 -12.30 27.19
N ALA A 82 9.86 -13.41 27.61
CA ALA A 82 9.39 -14.19 28.75
C ALA A 82 9.46 -13.44 30.10
N ASP A 83 10.43 -12.53 30.24
CA ASP A 83 10.62 -11.73 31.45
C ASP A 83 9.68 -10.50 31.49
N LEU A 84 9.10 -10.11 30.35
CA LEU A 84 8.29 -8.88 30.17
C LEU A 84 6.78 -9.08 30.38
N GLY A 85 6.34 -10.27 30.75
CA GLY A 85 4.93 -10.52 31.11
C GLY A 85 3.90 -10.13 30.06
N GLY A 86 4.13 -10.38 28.76
CA GLY A 86 3.15 -10.15 27.68
C GLY A 86 2.89 -8.69 27.30
N GLN A 87 3.78 -7.77 27.67
CA GLN A 87 3.59 -6.32 27.50
C GLN A 87 3.44 -5.83 26.05
N GLY A 88 3.86 -6.58 25.04
CA GLY A 88 3.70 -6.22 23.64
C GLY A 88 2.35 -6.68 23.04
N ASN A 89 1.71 -7.67 23.66
CA ASN A 89 0.47 -8.27 23.17
C ASN A 89 -0.54 -8.41 24.30
N ALA A 90 -1.29 -7.36 24.59
CA ALA A 90 -2.25 -7.35 25.66
C ALA A 90 -3.57 -6.70 25.24
N LEU A 91 -4.65 -7.02 25.95
CA LEU A 91 -5.89 -6.28 25.94
C LEU A 91 -6.06 -5.53 27.25
N ARG A 92 -6.67 -4.37 27.18
CA ARG A 92 -7.17 -3.63 28.34
C ARG A 92 -8.68 -3.50 28.19
N ILE A 93 -9.40 -4.10 29.10
CA ILE A 93 -10.87 -4.07 29.13
C ILE A 93 -11.27 -3.20 30.29
N VAL A 94 -11.73 -1.99 29.99
CA VAL A 94 -12.21 -1.05 30.98
C VAL A 94 -13.67 -1.30 31.22
N VAL A 95 -14.04 -1.47 32.48
CA VAL A 95 -15.42 -1.55 32.92
C VAL A 95 -15.78 -0.21 33.57
N GLU A 96 -16.70 0.55 32.97
CA GLU A 96 -17.14 1.86 33.43
C GLU A 96 -18.49 1.76 34.11
N ALA A 97 -18.61 2.33 35.32
CA ALA A 97 -19.89 2.61 35.95
C ALA A 97 -20.49 3.88 35.33
N ARG A 98 -21.54 3.75 34.51
CA ARG A 98 -22.20 4.91 33.87
C ARG A 98 -22.81 5.86 34.91
N LYS A 99 -23.15 5.35 36.10
CA LYS A 99 -23.69 6.09 37.23
C LYS A 99 -22.98 5.66 38.51
N GLY A 100 -22.55 6.60 39.33
CA GLY A 100 -21.86 6.32 40.59
C GLY A 100 -20.39 6.03 40.45
N THR A 101 -19.86 5.15 41.28
CA THR A 101 -18.45 4.76 41.33
C THR A 101 -18.30 3.24 41.29
N ILE A 102 -17.07 2.76 41.14
CA ILE A 102 -16.73 1.31 41.18
C ILE A 102 -17.04 0.68 42.55
N TYR A 103 -17.21 1.46 43.60
CA TYR A 103 -17.50 0.99 44.96
C TYR A 103 -19.01 0.73 45.12
N ASP A 104 -19.56 -0.06 44.19
CA ASP A 104 -20.95 -0.51 44.19
C ASP A 104 -20.99 -2.03 44.08
N LYS A 105 -21.90 -2.67 44.84
CA LYS A 105 -22.00 -4.14 44.86
C LYS A 105 -22.25 -4.72 43.48
N HIS A 106 -23.17 -4.16 42.72
CA HIS A 106 -23.53 -4.66 41.40
C HIS A 106 -22.35 -4.52 40.42
N TYR A 107 -21.65 -3.38 40.50
CA TYR A 107 -20.45 -3.17 39.68
C TYR A 107 -19.36 -4.22 39.95
N LEU A 108 -19.02 -4.45 41.23
CA LEU A 108 -17.96 -5.41 41.59
C LEU A 108 -18.35 -6.85 41.23
N GLU A 109 -19.63 -7.25 41.37
CA GLU A 109 -20.10 -8.56 40.94
C GLU A 109 -20.02 -8.73 39.40
N VAL A 110 -20.33 -7.68 38.62
CA VAL A 110 -20.18 -7.74 37.16
C VAL A 110 -18.72 -7.78 36.77
N LEU A 111 -17.85 -6.97 37.40
CA LEU A 111 -16.41 -7.00 37.19
C LEU A 111 -15.81 -8.38 37.47
N GLN A 112 -16.29 -9.06 38.54
CA GLN A 112 -15.88 -10.44 38.84
C GLN A 112 -16.22 -11.38 37.67
N LYS A 113 -17.48 -11.38 37.25
CA LYS A 113 -17.95 -12.24 36.15
C LYS A 113 -17.17 -11.99 34.86
N ILE A 114 -16.89 -10.73 34.53
CA ILE A 114 -16.06 -10.35 33.38
C ILE A 114 -14.65 -10.90 33.54
N SER A 115 -14.04 -10.73 34.71
CA SER A 115 -12.69 -11.22 35.01
C SER A 115 -12.60 -12.74 34.89
N ASP A 116 -13.60 -13.48 35.41
CA ASP A 116 -13.66 -14.93 35.36
C ASP A 116 -13.83 -15.45 33.91
N GLU A 117 -14.70 -14.82 33.13
CA GLU A 117 -14.90 -15.19 31.71
C GLU A 117 -13.63 -14.95 30.89
N ILE A 118 -12.95 -13.82 31.08
CA ILE A 118 -11.70 -13.48 30.41
C ILE A 118 -10.58 -14.47 30.83
N TYR A 119 -10.48 -14.80 32.10
CA TYR A 119 -9.49 -15.75 32.62
C TYR A 119 -9.58 -17.13 31.94
N LEU A 120 -10.79 -17.51 31.52
CA LEU A 120 -11.03 -18.78 30.82
C LEU A 120 -10.83 -18.70 29.31
N MET A 121 -10.66 -17.49 28.73
CA MET A 121 -10.45 -17.36 27.29
C MET A 121 -9.15 -18.02 26.84
N PRO A 122 -9.12 -18.59 25.61
CA PRO A 122 -7.90 -19.20 25.08
C PRO A 122 -6.85 -18.13 24.77
N GLY A 123 -5.59 -18.43 25.10
CA GLY A 123 -4.46 -17.53 24.83
C GLY A 123 -4.23 -16.46 25.90
N VAL A 124 -5.02 -16.39 26.96
CA VAL A 124 -4.78 -15.48 28.09
C VAL A 124 -3.60 -15.99 28.92
N ASP A 125 -2.62 -15.11 29.15
CA ASP A 125 -1.49 -15.35 30.07
C ASP A 125 -1.95 -15.08 31.51
N ARG A 126 -2.56 -16.09 32.10
CA ARG A 126 -3.27 -16.02 33.37
C ARG A 126 -2.46 -15.51 34.56
N PRO A 127 -1.18 -15.93 34.74
CA PRO A 127 -0.33 -15.44 35.82
C PRO A 127 -0.13 -13.93 35.86
N PHE A 128 -0.18 -13.29 34.68
CA PHE A 128 0.03 -11.84 34.53
C PHE A 128 -1.27 -11.06 34.31
N MET A 129 -2.43 -11.72 34.25
CA MET A 129 -3.71 -11.04 34.22
C MET A 129 -3.93 -10.25 35.51
N LYS A 130 -4.38 -8.98 35.40
CA LYS A 130 -4.53 -8.06 36.54
C LYS A 130 -5.92 -7.42 36.52
N SER A 131 -6.63 -7.53 37.62
CA SER A 131 -7.89 -6.82 37.88
C SER A 131 -8.06 -6.67 39.39
N LEU A 132 -9.04 -5.93 39.86
CA LEU A 132 -9.30 -5.83 41.31
C LEU A 132 -9.54 -7.20 41.97
N TRP A 133 -10.06 -8.18 41.23
CA TRP A 133 -10.34 -9.55 41.71
C TRP A 133 -9.17 -10.52 41.59
N THR A 134 -8.03 -10.10 41.06
CA THR A 134 -6.89 -11.02 40.93
C THR A 134 -5.95 -10.89 42.14
N ALA A 135 -5.35 -11.99 42.53
CA ALA A 135 -4.47 -12.09 43.71
C ALA A 135 -3.18 -11.23 43.61
N ASN A 136 -2.78 -10.85 42.42
CA ASN A 136 -1.63 -9.98 42.17
C ASN A 136 -1.95 -8.48 42.27
N THR A 137 -3.21 -8.08 42.44
CA THR A 137 -3.60 -6.71 42.77
C THR A 137 -3.67 -6.60 44.29
N ARG A 138 -2.62 -6.01 44.87
CA ARG A 138 -2.40 -5.99 46.31
C ARG A 138 -2.21 -4.55 46.82
N TRP A 139 -2.60 -4.35 48.04
CA TRP A 139 -2.26 -3.14 48.78
C TRP A 139 -1.12 -3.42 49.77
N VAL A 140 -0.35 -2.41 50.05
CA VAL A 140 0.72 -2.44 51.08
C VAL A 140 0.54 -1.18 51.96
N ALA A 141 0.58 -1.39 53.25
CA ALA A 141 0.50 -0.28 54.20
C ALA A 141 1.61 -0.39 55.22
N VAL A 142 2.01 0.73 55.74
CA VAL A 142 2.91 0.83 56.91
C VAL A 142 2.10 0.67 58.17
N THR A 143 2.49 -0.29 59.04
CA THR A 143 1.86 -0.52 60.34
C THR A 143 2.93 -0.41 61.41
N GLU A 144 2.51 -0.41 62.68
CA GLU A 144 3.45 -0.43 63.81
C GLU A 144 4.34 -1.68 63.80
N ASP A 145 3.89 -2.80 63.25
CA ASP A 145 4.62 -4.05 63.10
C ASP A 145 5.45 -4.16 61.80
N GLY A 146 5.52 -3.11 61.01
CA GLY A 146 6.21 -3.06 59.73
C GLY A 146 5.30 -2.88 58.51
N LEU A 147 5.61 -3.54 57.39
CA LEU A 147 4.79 -3.52 56.20
C LEU A 147 3.76 -4.65 56.24
N ASP A 148 2.48 -4.30 56.22
CA ASP A 148 1.35 -5.20 56.03
C ASP A 148 0.80 -5.10 54.62
N GLY A 149 0.20 -6.15 54.07
CA GLY A 149 -0.37 -6.12 52.71
C GLY A 149 -1.17 -7.38 52.38
N ASN A 150 -2.27 -7.17 51.69
CA ASN A 150 -3.14 -8.24 51.23
C ASN A 150 -3.71 -7.93 49.86
N THR A 151 -4.53 -8.80 49.30
CA THR A 151 -5.29 -8.57 48.08
C THR A 151 -6.24 -7.37 48.25
N VAL A 152 -6.47 -6.59 47.20
CA VAL A 152 -7.40 -5.45 47.26
C VAL A 152 -8.81 -5.94 47.55
N MET A 153 -9.24 -7.03 46.92
CA MET A 153 -10.47 -7.71 47.27
C MET A 153 -10.16 -8.70 48.38
N GLY A 154 -10.66 -8.44 49.59
CA GLY A 154 -10.49 -9.34 50.73
C GLY A 154 -11.18 -10.68 50.51
N ASP A 155 -10.66 -11.74 51.15
CA ASP A 155 -11.21 -13.09 51.05
C ASP A 155 -12.64 -13.19 51.64
N SER A 156 -13.02 -12.23 52.49
CA SER A 156 -14.33 -12.16 53.14
C SER A 156 -15.31 -11.17 52.51
N TYR A 157 -15.09 -10.76 51.25
CA TYR A 157 -15.96 -9.83 50.58
C TYR A 157 -17.39 -10.38 50.43
N ASP A 158 -18.37 -9.75 51.09
CA ASP A 158 -19.78 -10.15 51.09
C ASP A 158 -20.72 -9.14 50.40
N GLY A 159 -20.17 -8.01 49.89
CA GLY A 159 -20.94 -6.95 49.28
C GLY A 159 -21.69 -6.06 50.28
N SER A 160 -21.38 -6.14 51.57
CA SER A 160 -21.91 -5.22 52.61
C SER A 160 -21.30 -3.81 52.50
N ALA A 161 -21.94 -2.82 53.08
CA ALA A 161 -21.43 -1.45 53.12
C ALA A 161 -20.03 -1.37 53.78
N ALA A 162 -19.79 -2.22 54.79
CA ALA A 162 -18.47 -2.33 55.43
C ALA A 162 -17.40 -2.90 54.48
N ALA A 163 -17.70 -3.98 53.74
CA ALA A 163 -16.81 -4.58 52.75
C ALA A 163 -16.54 -3.61 51.60
N LEU A 164 -17.51 -2.84 51.13
CA LEU A 164 -17.30 -1.81 50.11
C LEU A 164 -16.38 -0.69 50.60
N ALA A 165 -16.51 -0.25 51.86
CA ALA A 165 -15.62 0.74 52.43
C ALA A 165 -14.19 0.21 52.62
N GLU A 166 -14.03 -1.08 52.97
CA GLU A 166 -12.73 -1.76 53.05
C GLU A 166 -12.08 -1.82 51.68
N VAL A 167 -12.81 -2.27 50.63
CA VAL A 167 -12.29 -2.29 49.22
C VAL A 167 -11.81 -0.90 48.80
N ARG A 168 -12.59 0.17 49.15
CA ARG A 168 -12.16 1.52 48.83
C ARG A 168 -10.85 1.89 49.55
N ALA A 169 -10.74 1.62 50.83
CA ALA A 169 -9.50 1.88 51.56
C ALA A 169 -8.32 1.08 51.02
N ASN A 170 -8.54 -0.17 50.60
CA ASN A 170 -7.52 -1.03 49.99
C ASN A 170 -7.07 -0.51 48.64
N VAL A 171 -8.00 -0.02 47.77
CA VAL A 171 -7.65 0.63 46.49
C VAL A 171 -6.83 1.90 46.74
N GLU A 172 -7.19 2.75 47.67
CA GLU A 172 -6.45 3.97 48.00
C GLU A 172 -5.02 3.67 48.47
N ARG A 173 -4.81 2.53 49.19
CA ARG A 173 -3.48 2.09 49.65
C ARG A 173 -2.66 1.32 48.61
N SER A 174 -3.30 0.78 47.59
CA SER A 174 -2.67 -0.13 46.61
C SER A 174 -1.77 0.58 45.61
N GLY A 175 -1.89 1.89 45.43
CA GLY A 175 -1.21 2.63 44.36
C GLY A 175 -1.76 2.36 42.95
N GLU A 176 -2.90 1.67 42.83
CA GLU A 176 -3.50 1.29 41.56
C GLU A 176 -4.39 2.39 40.94
N ILE A 177 -4.58 3.51 41.63
CA ILE A 177 -5.32 4.67 41.11
C ILE A 177 -4.50 5.30 39.99
N GLY A 178 -5.13 5.49 38.84
CA GLY A 178 -4.46 5.92 37.61
C GLY A 178 -3.92 4.77 36.75
N GLN A 179 -3.81 3.55 37.28
CA GLN A 179 -3.35 2.35 36.57
C GLN A 179 -4.50 1.34 36.29
N ILE A 180 -4.97 0.70 37.37
CA ILE A 180 -6.08 -0.28 37.29
C ILE A 180 -7.41 0.40 37.62
N VAL A 181 -7.41 1.45 38.42
CA VAL A 181 -8.60 2.22 38.80
C VAL A 181 -8.47 3.63 38.24
N ALA A 182 -9.50 4.14 37.61
CA ALA A 182 -9.54 5.51 37.09
C ALA A 182 -9.43 6.54 38.24
N GLY A 183 -8.81 7.69 37.96
CA GLY A 183 -8.63 8.77 38.92
C GLY A 183 -9.92 9.30 39.52
N ASP A 184 -11.03 9.21 38.82
CA ASP A 184 -12.39 9.59 39.25
C ASP A 184 -13.18 8.44 39.90
N ALA A 185 -12.55 7.27 40.04
CA ALA A 185 -13.12 6.04 40.57
C ALA A 185 -14.45 5.59 39.88
N ARG A 186 -14.62 5.94 38.59
CA ARG A 186 -15.79 5.53 37.81
C ARG A 186 -15.57 4.27 37.01
N SER A 187 -14.32 3.86 36.82
CA SER A 187 -14.01 2.66 36.05
C SER A 187 -12.81 1.91 36.60
N SER A 188 -12.68 0.63 36.22
CA SER A 188 -11.51 -0.17 36.47
C SER A 188 -11.12 -1.00 35.25
N ILE A 189 -9.81 -1.28 35.11
CA ILE A 189 -9.25 -2.05 33.99
C ILE A 189 -9.11 -3.53 34.40
N VAL A 190 -9.48 -4.43 33.51
CA VAL A 190 -8.98 -5.79 33.45
C VAL A 190 -7.84 -5.81 32.43
N PHE A 191 -6.61 -5.93 32.89
CA PHE A 191 -5.43 -6.07 32.05
C PHE A 191 -5.22 -7.55 31.69
N VAL A 192 -5.16 -7.85 30.40
CA VAL A 192 -5.20 -9.20 29.84
C VAL A 192 -4.01 -9.41 28.91
N PRO A 193 -2.85 -9.84 29.42
CA PRO A 193 -1.73 -10.23 28.58
C PRO A 193 -2.08 -11.51 27.81
N LEU A 194 -1.56 -11.61 26.59
CA LEU A 194 -1.85 -12.70 25.67
C LEU A 194 -0.59 -13.46 25.27
N LEU A 195 -0.73 -14.77 25.19
CA LEU A 195 0.26 -15.67 24.60
C LEU A 195 0.16 -15.61 23.08
N ASP A 196 1.28 -15.72 22.36
CA ASP A 196 1.27 -15.77 20.90
C ASP A 196 0.74 -17.09 20.34
N VAL A 197 0.74 -18.14 21.19
CA VAL A 197 0.33 -19.49 20.83
C VAL A 197 -0.76 -19.94 21.80
N ASN A 198 -1.82 -20.52 21.26
CA ASN A 198 -2.84 -21.15 22.09
C ASN A 198 -2.26 -22.41 22.75
N PRO A 199 -2.15 -22.47 24.07
CA PRO A 199 -1.51 -23.61 24.76
C PRO A 199 -2.26 -24.94 24.61
N LYS A 200 -3.56 -24.91 24.24
CA LYS A 200 -4.35 -26.12 24.01
C LYS A 200 -4.14 -26.74 22.64
N THR A 201 -3.93 -25.92 21.61
CA THR A 201 -3.83 -26.39 20.21
C THR A 201 -2.41 -26.34 19.66
N GLY A 202 -1.49 -25.63 20.30
CA GLY A 202 -0.13 -25.37 19.79
C GLY A 202 -0.10 -24.48 18.54
N GLN A 203 -1.23 -23.89 18.16
CA GLN A 203 -1.33 -23.01 17.00
C GLN A 203 -1.22 -21.55 17.42
N ALA A 204 -0.84 -20.67 16.47
CA ALA A 204 -0.83 -19.24 16.69
C ALA A 204 -2.21 -18.74 17.15
N LEU A 205 -2.22 -17.71 17.98
CA LEU A 205 -3.46 -17.11 18.50
C LEU A 205 -4.29 -16.53 17.35
N ASP A 206 -5.56 -16.92 17.28
CA ASP A 206 -6.52 -16.39 16.31
C ASP A 206 -7.14 -15.09 16.85
N TYR A 207 -6.61 -13.94 16.39
CA TYR A 207 -7.11 -12.62 16.79
C TYR A 207 -8.53 -12.33 16.31
N GLY A 208 -8.97 -12.97 15.22
CA GLY A 208 -10.34 -12.83 14.73
C GLY A 208 -11.33 -13.50 15.65
N GLU A 209 -11.02 -14.73 16.14
CA GLU A 209 -11.84 -15.43 17.12
C GLU A 209 -11.84 -14.71 18.47
N LEU A 210 -10.65 -14.28 18.93
CA LEU A 210 -10.53 -13.51 20.17
C LEU A 210 -11.34 -12.20 20.09
N GLY A 211 -11.27 -11.50 18.97
CA GLY A 211 -12.04 -10.27 18.74
C GLY A 211 -13.56 -10.51 18.83
N ARG A 212 -14.05 -11.61 18.23
CA ARG A 212 -15.47 -12.00 18.33
C ARG A 212 -15.88 -12.33 19.76
N GLN A 213 -15.04 -13.01 20.53
CA GLN A 213 -15.31 -13.33 21.93
C GLN A 213 -15.35 -12.07 22.79
N VAL A 214 -14.46 -11.12 22.58
CA VAL A 214 -14.44 -9.83 23.27
C VAL A 214 -15.67 -8.99 22.93
N GLU A 215 -16.09 -8.95 21.66
CA GLU A 215 -17.32 -8.25 21.26
C GLU A 215 -18.58 -8.94 21.81
N ALA A 216 -18.60 -10.27 21.90
CA ALA A 216 -19.68 -11.01 22.56
C ALA A 216 -19.74 -10.71 24.06
N LEU A 217 -18.58 -10.60 24.73
CA LEU A 217 -18.49 -10.17 26.13
C LEU A 217 -19.05 -8.76 26.29
N ARG A 218 -18.66 -7.82 25.42
CA ARG A 218 -19.19 -6.47 25.42
C ARG A 218 -20.70 -6.45 25.26
N ALA A 219 -21.23 -7.14 24.26
CA ALA A 219 -22.68 -7.20 24.03
C ALA A 219 -23.46 -7.80 25.19
N LYS A 220 -22.84 -8.69 25.99
CA LYS A 220 -23.44 -9.32 27.16
C LYS A 220 -23.52 -8.40 28.39
N TYR A 221 -22.51 -7.56 28.62
CA TYR A 221 -22.36 -6.77 29.83
C TYR A 221 -22.59 -5.27 29.64
N ASP A 222 -22.55 -4.73 28.42
CA ASP A 222 -22.89 -3.33 28.14
C ASP A 222 -24.38 -3.09 28.43
N SER A 223 -24.69 -2.15 29.29
CA SER A 223 -26.02 -1.88 29.82
C SER A 223 -26.18 -0.40 30.18
N ASP A 224 -27.36 -0.01 30.67
CA ASP A 224 -27.60 1.36 31.19
C ASP A 224 -26.77 1.68 32.43
N ALA A 225 -26.23 0.67 33.11
CA ALA A 225 -25.43 0.82 34.32
C ALA A 225 -23.91 0.73 34.03
N ILE A 226 -23.53 -0.07 33.06
CA ILE A 226 -22.13 -0.41 32.80
C ILE A 226 -21.80 -0.22 31.32
N ALA A 227 -20.65 0.38 31.01
CA ALA A 227 -20.05 0.42 29.67
C ALA A 227 -18.71 -0.32 29.64
N LEU A 228 -18.43 -0.98 28.52
CA LEU A 228 -17.15 -1.61 28.28
C LEU A 228 -16.38 -0.87 27.18
N HIS A 229 -15.10 -0.53 27.52
CA HIS A 229 -14.14 0.01 26.56
C HIS A 229 -13.00 -0.98 26.41
N VAL A 230 -12.59 -1.27 25.18
CA VAL A 230 -11.59 -2.29 24.89
C VAL A 230 -10.49 -1.70 24.02
N THR A 231 -9.27 -1.76 24.55
CA THR A 231 -8.06 -1.29 23.86
C THR A 231 -6.96 -2.38 23.85
N GLY A 232 -5.93 -2.14 23.09
CA GLY A 232 -4.77 -3.03 22.96
C GLY A 232 -4.59 -3.61 21.58
N PHE A 233 -3.38 -4.05 21.26
CA PHE A 233 -3.00 -4.52 19.92
C PHE A 233 -3.90 -5.65 19.39
N ALA A 234 -4.21 -6.63 20.22
CA ALA A 234 -5.05 -7.78 19.82
C ALA A 234 -6.45 -7.35 19.36
N LYS A 235 -7.01 -6.27 19.96
CA LYS A 235 -8.30 -5.71 19.54
C LYS A 235 -8.18 -5.03 18.18
N VAL A 236 -7.11 -4.24 17.95
CA VAL A 236 -6.84 -3.63 16.63
C VAL A 236 -6.75 -4.70 15.55
N MET A 237 -6.01 -5.78 15.80
CA MET A 237 -5.88 -6.89 14.85
C MET A 237 -7.22 -7.59 14.59
N GLY A 238 -8.04 -7.80 15.62
CA GLY A 238 -9.37 -8.34 15.49
C GLY A 238 -10.27 -7.47 14.60
N ASP A 239 -10.27 -6.16 14.83
CA ASP A 239 -11.05 -5.18 14.05
C ASP A 239 -10.57 -5.09 12.60
N LEU A 240 -9.25 -5.19 12.36
CA LEU A 240 -8.69 -5.26 11.00
C LEU A 240 -9.13 -6.53 10.27
N ILE A 241 -9.11 -7.69 10.95
CA ILE A 241 -9.56 -8.96 10.36
C ILE A 241 -11.06 -8.92 10.02
N GLU A 242 -11.89 -8.35 10.89
CA GLU A 242 -13.31 -8.16 10.61
C GLU A 242 -13.53 -7.20 9.43
N GLY A 243 -12.73 -6.14 9.36
CA GLY A 243 -12.72 -5.20 8.24
C GLY A 243 -12.38 -5.84 6.89
N LEU A 244 -11.65 -6.97 6.84
CA LEU A 244 -11.32 -7.67 5.60
C LEU A 244 -12.56 -8.11 4.81
N ARG A 245 -13.65 -8.45 5.47
CA ARG A 245 -14.93 -8.76 4.79
C ARG A 245 -15.43 -7.57 3.98
N GLN A 246 -15.25 -6.35 4.49
CA GLN A 246 -15.64 -5.13 3.78
C GLN A 246 -14.70 -4.84 2.60
N VAL A 247 -13.43 -5.22 2.67
CA VAL A 247 -12.49 -5.12 1.53
C VAL A 247 -12.99 -5.92 0.34
N LEU A 248 -13.55 -7.12 0.55
CA LEU A 248 -14.15 -7.92 -0.51
C LEU A 248 -15.36 -7.22 -1.15
N VAL A 249 -16.19 -6.52 -0.37
CA VAL A 249 -17.29 -5.71 -0.90
C VAL A 249 -16.76 -4.56 -1.77
N PHE A 250 -15.75 -3.84 -1.31
CA PHE A 250 -15.10 -2.78 -2.10
C PHE A 250 -14.46 -3.33 -3.38
N PHE A 251 -13.90 -4.53 -3.35
CA PHE A 251 -13.40 -5.21 -4.54
C PHE A 251 -14.54 -5.47 -5.54
N GLY A 252 -15.69 -5.96 -5.08
CA GLY A 252 -16.88 -6.14 -5.92
C GLY A 252 -17.38 -4.83 -6.53
N VAL A 253 -17.44 -3.75 -5.76
CA VAL A 253 -17.83 -2.41 -6.24
C VAL A 253 -16.86 -1.91 -7.30
N ALA A 254 -15.57 -2.02 -7.07
CA ALA A 254 -14.54 -1.61 -8.02
C ALA A 254 -14.58 -2.43 -9.31
N LEU A 255 -14.85 -3.74 -9.23
CA LEU A 255 -15.05 -4.60 -10.40
C LEU A 255 -16.22 -4.11 -11.25
N VAL A 256 -17.35 -3.77 -10.63
CA VAL A 256 -18.52 -3.21 -11.32
C VAL A 256 -18.20 -1.86 -11.96
N ILE A 257 -17.50 -0.97 -11.25
CA ILE A 257 -17.07 0.34 -11.79
C ILE A 257 -16.16 0.14 -12.99
N CYS A 258 -15.11 -0.67 -12.86
CA CYS A 258 -14.16 -0.94 -13.94
C CYS A 258 -14.85 -1.56 -15.17
N ALA A 259 -15.68 -2.57 -14.95
CA ALA A 259 -16.45 -3.21 -16.03
C ALA A 259 -17.42 -2.22 -16.70
N GLY A 260 -18.12 -1.40 -15.90
CA GLY A 260 -19.07 -0.39 -16.38
C GLY A 260 -18.38 0.71 -17.19
N VAL A 261 -17.28 1.27 -16.73
CA VAL A 261 -16.50 2.30 -17.44
C VAL A 261 -15.92 1.72 -18.73
N LEU A 262 -15.36 0.51 -18.70
CA LEU A 262 -14.82 -0.15 -19.87
C LEU A 262 -15.94 -0.46 -20.89
N TRP A 263 -17.10 -0.94 -20.43
CA TRP A 263 -18.26 -1.15 -21.30
C TRP A 263 -18.79 0.17 -21.89
N ALA A 264 -18.88 1.22 -21.09
CA ALA A 264 -19.31 2.54 -21.56
C ALA A 264 -18.41 3.08 -22.68
N TYR A 265 -17.10 2.86 -22.54
CA TYR A 265 -16.11 3.22 -23.56
C TYR A 265 -16.23 2.36 -24.82
N THR A 266 -16.24 1.04 -24.67
CA THR A 266 -16.19 0.10 -25.81
C THR A 266 -17.55 -0.11 -26.45
N ARG A 267 -18.64 -0.05 -25.69
CA ARG A 267 -19.98 -0.50 -26.07
C ARG A 267 -19.96 -1.91 -26.68
N CYS A 268 -19.06 -2.77 -26.22
CA CYS A 268 -18.91 -4.13 -26.68
C CYS A 268 -18.83 -5.09 -25.49
N MET A 269 -19.93 -5.76 -25.15
CA MET A 269 -20.01 -6.67 -24.02
C MET A 269 -18.98 -7.81 -24.12
N ARG A 270 -18.80 -8.38 -25.33
CA ARG A 270 -17.85 -9.50 -25.53
C ARG A 270 -16.43 -9.16 -25.12
N SER A 271 -15.91 -8.04 -25.60
CA SER A 271 -14.54 -7.61 -25.29
C SER A 271 -14.39 -7.16 -23.83
N THR A 272 -15.39 -6.50 -23.27
CA THR A 272 -15.40 -6.12 -21.85
C THR A 272 -15.33 -7.35 -20.94
N VAL A 273 -16.20 -8.34 -21.18
CA VAL A 273 -16.22 -9.59 -20.40
C VAL A 273 -14.88 -10.32 -20.49
N LEU A 274 -14.26 -10.37 -21.69
CA LEU A 274 -12.95 -11.03 -21.83
C LEU A 274 -11.83 -10.33 -21.05
N VAL A 275 -11.79 -9.00 -21.07
CA VAL A 275 -10.78 -8.25 -20.31
C VAL A 275 -10.97 -8.46 -18.82
N VAL A 276 -12.22 -8.36 -18.32
CA VAL A 276 -12.56 -8.62 -16.90
C VAL A 276 -12.20 -10.07 -16.53
N ALA A 277 -12.58 -11.05 -17.34
CA ALA A 277 -12.31 -12.46 -17.08
C ALA A 277 -10.82 -12.75 -17.02
N CYS A 278 -9.99 -12.24 -17.95
CA CYS A 278 -8.54 -12.44 -17.92
C CYS A 278 -7.90 -11.81 -16.68
N SER A 279 -8.40 -10.63 -16.25
CA SER A 279 -7.91 -9.98 -15.03
C SER A 279 -8.33 -10.74 -13.76
N LEU A 280 -9.54 -11.34 -13.73
CA LEU A 280 -9.97 -12.22 -12.62
C LEU A 280 -9.21 -13.55 -12.61
N ILE A 281 -8.91 -14.14 -13.79
CA ILE A 281 -8.07 -15.32 -13.89
C ILE A 281 -6.69 -15.06 -13.29
N ALA A 282 -6.13 -13.86 -13.49
CA ALA A 282 -4.87 -13.48 -12.87
C ALA A 282 -4.94 -13.50 -11.34
N VAL A 283 -6.03 -12.98 -10.75
CA VAL A 283 -6.26 -13.03 -9.30
C VAL A 283 -6.38 -14.47 -8.80
N VAL A 284 -7.08 -15.32 -9.54
CA VAL A 284 -7.19 -16.77 -9.19
C VAL A 284 -5.82 -17.45 -9.24
N TRP A 285 -5.02 -17.17 -10.28
CA TRP A 285 -3.67 -17.72 -10.38
C TRP A 285 -2.76 -17.21 -9.25
N GLN A 286 -2.86 -15.93 -8.91
CA GLN A 286 -2.13 -15.34 -7.78
C GLN A 286 -2.46 -16.09 -6.49
N PHE A 287 -3.73 -16.25 -6.14
CA PHE A 287 -4.14 -16.96 -4.93
C PHE A 287 -3.68 -18.42 -4.92
N GLY A 288 -3.78 -19.11 -6.06
CA GLY A 288 -3.32 -20.48 -6.18
C GLY A 288 -1.82 -20.63 -5.98
N LEU A 289 -1.03 -19.73 -6.56
CA LEU A 289 0.43 -19.72 -6.40
C LEU A 289 0.84 -19.41 -4.96
N LEU A 290 0.16 -18.46 -4.29
CA LEU A 290 0.44 -18.13 -2.89
C LEU A 290 0.18 -19.33 -1.98
N ALA A 291 -0.95 -20.01 -2.17
CA ALA A 291 -1.26 -21.23 -1.40
C ALA A 291 -0.22 -22.34 -1.62
N LEU A 292 0.27 -22.53 -2.86
CA LEU A 292 1.33 -23.49 -3.18
C LEU A 292 2.68 -23.15 -2.54
N LEU A 293 2.98 -21.85 -2.41
CA LEU A 293 4.21 -21.37 -1.77
C LEU A 293 4.10 -21.33 -0.23
N GLY A 294 2.93 -21.70 0.34
CA GLY A 294 2.70 -21.70 1.78
C GLY A 294 2.51 -20.32 2.40
N TYR A 295 2.20 -19.31 1.59
CA TYR A 295 1.88 -17.97 2.08
C TYR A 295 0.42 -17.87 2.50
N ALA A 296 0.19 -17.14 3.61
CA ALA A 296 -1.13 -16.72 4.04
C ALA A 296 -1.33 -15.24 3.74
N LEU A 297 -2.56 -14.81 3.54
CA LEU A 297 -2.89 -13.40 3.41
C LEU A 297 -2.93 -12.73 4.79
N ASP A 298 -2.32 -11.57 4.90
CA ASP A 298 -2.39 -10.66 6.04
C ASP A 298 -3.24 -9.42 5.70
N PRO A 299 -3.60 -8.57 6.67
CA PRO A 299 -4.40 -7.37 6.43
C PRO A 299 -3.84 -6.39 5.39
N TYR A 300 -2.53 -6.36 5.18
CA TYR A 300 -1.89 -5.49 4.17
C TYR A 300 -1.91 -6.13 2.78
N SER A 301 -1.57 -7.41 2.69
CA SER A 301 -1.47 -8.13 1.42
C SER A 301 -2.83 -8.43 0.78
N VAL A 302 -3.93 -8.38 1.53
CA VAL A 302 -5.30 -8.56 1.03
C VAL A 302 -5.73 -7.51 0.00
N LEU A 303 -5.08 -6.34 -0.03
CA LEU A 303 -5.34 -5.29 -1.01
C LEU A 303 -4.72 -5.58 -2.39
N VAL A 304 -3.72 -6.45 -2.44
CA VAL A 304 -2.94 -6.73 -3.66
C VAL A 304 -3.78 -7.35 -4.78
N PRO A 305 -4.68 -8.33 -4.56
CA PRO A 305 -5.55 -8.87 -5.60
C PRO A 305 -6.36 -7.82 -6.34
N PHE A 306 -6.79 -6.79 -5.61
CA PHE A 306 -7.49 -5.64 -6.20
C PHE A 306 -6.57 -4.85 -7.14
N LEU A 307 -5.34 -4.56 -6.71
CA LEU A 307 -4.36 -3.84 -7.54
C LEU A 307 -4.00 -4.66 -8.79
N VAL A 308 -3.78 -5.96 -8.65
CA VAL A 308 -3.50 -6.87 -9.78
C VAL A 308 -4.67 -6.90 -10.77
N PHE A 309 -5.92 -6.99 -10.28
CA PHE A 309 -7.10 -6.87 -11.12
C PHE A 309 -7.14 -5.53 -11.88
N ALA A 310 -6.92 -4.43 -11.20
CA ALA A 310 -6.96 -3.08 -11.76
C ALA A 310 -5.86 -2.84 -12.81
N ILE A 311 -4.61 -3.28 -12.54
CA ILE A 311 -3.50 -3.26 -13.49
C ILE A 311 -3.84 -4.15 -14.71
N GLY A 312 -4.37 -5.35 -14.48
CA GLY A 312 -4.82 -6.25 -15.55
C GLY A 312 -5.87 -5.61 -16.46
N MET A 313 -6.83 -4.89 -15.88
CA MET A 313 -7.83 -4.14 -16.65
C MET A 313 -7.19 -3.07 -17.54
N SER A 314 -6.19 -2.33 -17.04
CA SER A 314 -5.45 -1.32 -17.79
C SER A 314 -4.75 -1.92 -19.01
N HIS A 315 -3.93 -2.95 -18.78
CA HIS A 315 -3.20 -3.64 -19.87
C HIS A 315 -4.15 -4.34 -20.86
N GLY A 316 -5.23 -4.93 -20.35
CA GLY A 316 -6.25 -5.56 -21.17
C GLY A 316 -6.97 -4.56 -22.09
N ALA A 317 -7.32 -3.39 -21.58
CA ALA A 317 -7.95 -2.32 -22.36
C ALA A 317 -7.05 -1.83 -23.50
N GLN A 318 -5.73 -1.70 -23.26
CA GLN A 318 -4.77 -1.32 -24.31
C GLN A 318 -4.74 -2.33 -25.47
N LYS A 319 -4.67 -3.64 -25.16
CA LYS A 319 -4.65 -4.70 -26.19
C LYS A 319 -5.97 -4.76 -26.95
N MET A 320 -7.08 -4.72 -26.23
CA MET A 320 -8.42 -4.72 -26.80
C MET A 320 -8.62 -3.54 -27.75
N ASN A 321 -8.21 -2.33 -27.38
CA ASN A 321 -8.37 -1.14 -28.22
C ASN A 321 -7.56 -1.27 -29.53
N GLY A 322 -6.32 -1.77 -29.47
CA GLY A 322 -5.52 -2.02 -30.67
C GLY A 322 -6.18 -3.00 -31.63
N ILE A 323 -6.74 -4.11 -31.11
CA ILE A 323 -7.47 -5.10 -31.92
C ILE A 323 -8.73 -4.49 -32.50
N MET A 324 -9.49 -3.68 -31.72
CA MET A 324 -10.69 -3.02 -32.20
C MET A 324 -10.42 -2.09 -33.38
N GLN A 325 -9.35 -1.30 -33.31
CA GLN A 325 -8.96 -0.38 -34.40
C GLN A 325 -8.60 -1.14 -35.68
N ASP A 326 -7.78 -2.20 -35.58
CA ASP A 326 -7.38 -2.98 -36.76
C ASP A 326 -8.59 -3.73 -37.41
N VAL A 327 -9.47 -4.31 -36.61
CA VAL A 327 -10.72 -4.91 -37.08
C VAL A 327 -11.62 -3.85 -37.70
N GLY A 328 -11.66 -2.64 -37.17
CA GLY A 328 -12.40 -1.51 -37.70
C GLY A 328 -11.93 -1.11 -39.10
N ARG A 329 -10.62 -1.18 -39.37
CA ARG A 329 -10.01 -0.95 -40.69
C ARG A 329 -10.28 -2.07 -41.69
N GLY A 330 -10.92 -3.16 -41.28
CA GLY A 330 -11.23 -4.31 -42.12
C GLY A 330 -10.26 -5.47 -42.02
N THR A 331 -9.29 -5.42 -41.12
CA THR A 331 -8.35 -6.52 -40.91
C THR A 331 -9.02 -7.70 -40.24
N HIS A 332 -8.71 -8.92 -40.70
CA HIS A 332 -9.23 -10.15 -40.09
C HIS A 332 -8.82 -10.25 -38.61
N ARG A 333 -9.73 -10.69 -37.73
CA ARG A 333 -9.58 -10.70 -36.24
C ARG A 333 -8.29 -11.38 -35.72
N VAL A 334 -7.84 -12.46 -36.37
CA VAL A 334 -6.60 -13.18 -36.02
C VAL A 334 -5.38 -12.33 -36.36
N VAL A 335 -5.41 -11.69 -37.54
CA VAL A 335 -4.31 -10.82 -38.00
C VAL A 335 -4.25 -9.55 -37.12
N ALA A 336 -5.40 -8.97 -36.78
CA ALA A 336 -5.51 -7.82 -35.89
C ALA A 336 -4.90 -8.13 -34.51
N ALA A 337 -5.16 -9.32 -33.92
CA ALA A 337 -4.58 -9.75 -32.67
C ALA A 337 -3.05 -9.89 -32.77
N ARG A 338 -2.52 -10.46 -33.86
CA ARG A 338 -1.07 -10.56 -34.12
C ARG A 338 -0.42 -9.18 -34.29
N TYR A 339 -1.03 -8.28 -35.05
CA TYR A 339 -0.54 -6.92 -35.21
C TYR A 339 -0.50 -6.14 -33.91
N THR A 340 -1.54 -6.26 -33.07
CA THR A 340 -1.57 -5.66 -31.76
C THR A 340 -0.47 -6.25 -30.85
N PHE A 341 -0.26 -7.57 -30.90
CA PHE A 341 0.83 -8.22 -30.18
C PHE A 341 2.20 -7.66 -30.61
N ARG A 342 2.48 -7.56 -31.92
CA ARG A 342 3.73 -6.96 -32.43
C ARG A 342 3.99 -5.56 -31.90
N ARG A 343 2.96 -4.72 -31.91
CA ARG A 343 3.08 -3.29 -31.52
C ARG A 343 3.17 -3.06 -30.03
N LEU A 344 2.42 -3.81 -29.23
CA LEU A 344 2.21 -3.50 -27.81
C LEU A 344 2.81 -4.52 -26.83
N PHE A 345 3.37 -5.65 -27.33
CA PHE A 345 3.88 -6.69 -26.42
C PHE A 345 5.11 -6.21 -25.63
N VAL A 346 6.11 -5.65 -26.33
CA VAL A 346 7.35 -5.20 -25.66
C VAL A 346 7.06 -4.06 -24.67
N ALA A 347 6.26 -3.06 -25.09
CA ALA A 347 5.90 -1.97 -24.20
C ALA A 347 5.13 -2.47 -22.97
N GLY A 348 4.14 -3.36 -23.17
CA GLY A 348 3.37 -3.94 -22.07
C GLY A 348 4.18 -4.87 -21.16
N LEU A 349 5.13 -5.63 -21.73
CA LEU A 349 6.05 -6.47 -20.94
C LEU A 349 6.96 -5.60 -20.07
N THR A 350 7.53 -4.53 -20.63
CA THR A 350 8.37 -3.61 -19.87
C THR A 350 7.57 -2.94 -18.75
N ALA A 351 6.36 -2.52 -19.04
CA ALA A 351 5.45 -1.92 -18.09
C ALA A 351 5.19 -2.86 -16.90
N LEU A 352 4.72 -4.09 -17.17
CA LEU A 352 4.50 -5.09 -16.12
C LEU A 352 5.79 -5.49 -15.36
N LEU A 353 6.96 -5.46 -16.03
CA LEU A 353 8.23 -5.66 -15.34
C LEU A 353 8.59 -4.48 -14.43
N CYS A 354 8.30 -3.24 -14.83
CA CYS A 354 8.47 -2.07 -13.96
C CYS A 354 7.58 -2.17 -12.72
N ASP A 355 6.33 -2.58 -12.89
CA ASP A 355 5.41 -2.82 -11.79
C ASP A 355 5.92 -3.93 -10.86
N ALA A 356 6.27 -5.10 -11.42
CA ALA A 356 6.77 -6.23 -10.64
C ALA A 356 8.02 -5.88 -9.84
N VAL A 357 8.97 -5.15 -10.45
CA VAL A 357 10.18 -4.69 -9.77
C VAL A 357 9.85 -3.58 -8.75
N GLY A 358 8.93 -2.67 -9.07
CA GLY A 358 8.44 -1.67 -8.12
C GLY A 358 7.90 -2.30 -6.83
N PHE A 359 7.14 -3.40 -6.95
CA PHE A 359 6.70 -4.19 -5.79
C PHE A 359 7.88 -4.95 -5.14
N ALA A 360 8.74 -5.59 -5.93
CA ALA A 360 9.85 -6.40 -5.40
C ALA A 360 10.82 -5.58 -4.55
N VAL A 361 11.03 -4.31 -4.87
CA VAL A 361 11.90 -3.40 -4.09
C VAL A 361 11.38 -3.20 -2.66
N LEU A 362 10.08 -3.35 -2.42
CA LEU A 362 9.53 -3.28 -1.06
C LEU A 362 10.07 -4.39 -0.14
N ALA A 363 10.57 -5.50 -0.70
CA ALA A 363 11.21 -6.58 0.07
C ALA A 363 12.51 -6.14 0.77
N LEU A 364 13.10 -4.99 0.41
CA LEU A 364 14.23 -4.39 1.11
C LEU A 364 13.86 -3.86 2.49
N ILE A 365 12.58 -3.60 2.74
CA ILE A 365 12.06 -3.15 4.02
C ILE A 365 12.04 -4.36 4.96
N LYS A 366 12.77 -4.26 6.07
CA LYS A 366 12.94 -5.38 7.01
C LYS A 366 11.73 -5.51 7.96
N ILE A 367 10.53 -5.55 7.40
CA ILE A 367 9.27 -5.83 8.09
C ILE A 367 8.58 -6.94 7.31
N GLN A 368 8.32 -8.08 7.95
CA GLN A 368 7.84 -9.29 7.28
C GLN A 368 6.53 -9.06 6.50
N ALA A 369 5.58 -8.32 7.07
CA ALA A 369 4.31 -8.02 6.40
C ALA A 369 4.50 -7.26 5.08
N ILE A 370 5.49 -6.35 5.02
CA ILE A 370 5.82 -5.62 3.78
C ILE A 370 6.57 -6.51 2.78
N GLN A 371 7.42 -7.42 3.27
CA GLN A 371 8.09 -8.40 2.42
C GLN A 371 7.09 -9.40 1.82
N ASP A 372 6.13 -9.85 2.61
CA ASP A 372 5.03 -10.71 2.14
C ASP A 372 4.18 -9.96 1.09
N LEU A 373 3.82 -8.69 1.35
CA LEU A 373 3.12 -7.83 0.40
C LEU A 373 3.90 -7.64 -0.91
N ALA A 374 5.22 -7.41 -0.83
CA ALA A 374 6.09 -7.27 -2.00
C ALA A 374 6.07 -8.53 -2.88
N LEU A 375 6.19 -9.69 -2.27
CA LEU A 375 6.20 -10.97 -2.97
C LEU A 375 4.82 -11.28 -3.58
N VAL A 376 3.75 -11.12 -2.80
CA VAL A 376 2.36 -11.31 -3.24
C VAL A 376 2.04 -10.44 -4.46
N ALA A 377 2.45 -9.18 -4.42
CA ALA A 377 2.20 -8.22 -5.49
C ALA A 377 3.05 -8.51 -6.73
N SER A 378 4.34 -8.81 -6.55
CA SER A 378 5.23 -9.14 -7.67
C SER A 378 4.79 -10.38 -8.42
N ILE A 379 4.36 -11.43 -7.70
CA ILE A 379 3.78 -12.65 -8.31
C ILE A 379 2.51 -12.31 -9.07
N GLY A 380 1.61 -11.54 -8.46
CA GLY A 380 0.33 -11.17 -9.08
C GLY A 380 0.52 -10.41 -10.39
N VAL A 381 1.46 -9.44 -10.42
CA VAL A 381 1.78 -8.70 -11.63
C VAL A 381 2.49 -9.59 -12.67
N ALA A 382 3.39 -10.46 -12.27
CA ALA A 382 4.05 -11.40 -13.18
C ALA A 382 3.04 -12.33 -13.88
N VAL A 383 1.98 -12.75 -13.19
CA VAL A 383 0.88 -13.55 -13.77
C VAL A 383 0.14 -12.79 -14.88
N LEU A 384 0.03 -11.46 -14.80
CA LEU A 384 -0.61 -10.64 -15.83
C LEU A 384 0.10 -10.74 -17.19
N ILE A 385 1.39 -11.05 -17.23
CA ILE A 385 2.12 -11.31 -18.48
C ILE A 385 1.44 -12.45 -19.24
N PHE A 386 1.05 -13.51 -18.54
CA PHE A 386 0.40 -14.65 -19.18
C PHE A 386 -1.08 -14.39 -19.48
N THR A 387 -1.82 -13.79 -18.57
CA THR A 387 -3.27 -13.62 -18.71
C THR A 387 -3.64 -12.46 -19.65
N ASN A 388 -2.99 -11.29 -19.50
CA ASN A 388 -3.36 -10.10 -20.26
C ASN A 388 -2.50 -9.83 -21.50
N LEU A 389 -1.20 -10.25 -21.53
CA LEU A 389 -0.40 -10.06 -22.73
C LEU A 389 -0.46 -11.26 -23.71
N VAL A 390 -0.77 -12.48 -23.22
CA VAL A 390 -0.81 -13.69 -24.02
C VAL A 390 -2.24 -14.21 -24.19
N LEU A 391 -2.93 -14.59 -23.12
CA LEU A 391 -4.24 -15.23 -23.19
C LEU A 391 -5.31 -14.30 -23.78
N LEU A 392 -5.37 -13.04 -23.35
CA LEU A 392 -6.40 -12.10 -23.83
C LEU A 392 -6.38 -11.85 -25.35
N PRO A 393 -5.23 -11.56 -26.02
CA PRO A 393 -5.19 -11.46 -27.48
C PRO A 393 -5.58 -12.74 -28.19
N ILE A 394 -5.23 -13.92 -27.64
CA ILE A 394 -5.63 -15.20 -28.18
C ILE A 394 -7.15 -15.38 -28.09
N LEU A 395 -7.77 -15.13 -26.95
CA LEU A 395 -9.23 -15.19 -26.78
C LEU A 395 -9.97 -14.22 -27.72
N LEU A 396 -9.47 -12.98 -27.83
CA LEU A 396 -10.03 -11.99 -28.76
C LEU A 396 -9.87 -12.42 -30.23
N SER A 397 -8.83 -13.21 -30.59
CA SER A 397 -8.68 -13.78 -31.93
C SER A 397 -9.75 -14.82 -32.29
N TYR A 398 -10.34 -15.49 -31.25
CA TYR A 398 -11.46 -16.46 -31.44
C TYR A 398 -12.83 -15.79 -31.40
N ILE A 399 -13.09 -14.97 -30.37
CA ILE A 399 -14.40 -14.38 -30.11
C ILE A 399 -14.62 -13.13 -30.96
N GLY A 400 -13.52 -12.39 -31.21
CA GLY A 400 -13.58 -11.12 -31.96
C GLY A 400 -14.21 -9.98 -31.15
N VAL A 401 -14.31 -8.84 -31.81
CA VAL A 401 -14.98 -7.64 -31.30
C VAL A 401 -16.23 -7.33 -32.15
N SER A 402 -17.21 -6.62 -31.59
CA SER A 402 -18.39 -6.22 -32.29
C SER A 402 -18.05 -5.30 -33.48
N PRO A 403 -18.55 -5.54 -34.70
CA PRO A 403 -18.27 -4.69 -35.88
C PRO A 403 -18.69 -3.23 -35.67
N ALA A 404 -19.78 -3.00 -34.94
CA ALA A 404 -20.24 -1.66 -34.59
C ALA A 404 -19.31 -0.93 -33.64
N ALA A 405 -18.71 -1.64 -32.68
CA ALA A 405 -17.70 -1.09 -31.77
C ALA A 405 -16.38 -0.83 -32.50
N ALA A 406 -15.94 -1.75 -33.33
CA ALA A 406 -14.77 -1.60 -34.20
C ALA A 406 -14.86 -0.38 -35.12
N LYS A 407 -15.98 -0.17 -35.77
CA LYS A 407 -16.21 1.04 -36.60
C LYS A 407 -16.22 2.33 -35.76
N ARG A 408 -16.75 2.29 -34.53
CA ARG A 408 -16.75 3.46 -33.65
C ARG A 408 -15.33 3.82 -33.15
N SER A 409 -14.47 2.86 -32.96
CA SER A 409 -13.08 3.13 -32.50
C SER A 409 -12.28 3.94 -33.54
N LEU A 410 -12.70 3.97 -34.80
CA LEU A 410 -12.10 4.74 -35.89
C LEU A 410 -12.72 6.11 -36.14
N ARG A 411 -13.85 6.46 -35.51
CA ARG A 411 -14.58 7.71 -35.84
C ARG A 411 -13.75 8.98 -35.65
N ASP A 412 -12.72 8.91 -34.80
CA ASP A 412 -11.84 10.02 -34.51
C ASP A 412 -10.47 9.86 -35.20
N GLU A 413 -10.33 8.93 -36.14
CA GLU A 413 -9.12 8.84 -36.94
C GLU A 413 -9.08 10.04 -37.86
N LEU A 414 -8.07 10.90 -37.73
CA LEU A 414 -7.84 12.04 -38.60
C LEU A 414 -7.67 11.50 -40.03
N ALA A 415 -8.45 12.01 -40.98
CA ALA A 415 -8.18 11.79 -42.39
C ALA A 415 -6.70 12.19 -42.63
N PRO A 416 -5.91 11.33 -43.34
CA PRO A 416 -4.56 11.71 -43.69
C PRO A 416 -4.60 13.07 -44.37
N PRO A 417 -3.69 14.01 -44.07
CA PRO A 417 -3.62 15.26 -44.82
C PRO A 417 -3.53 14.90 -46.29
N ALA A 418 -4.45 15.46 -47.11
CA ALA A 418 -4.45 15.23 -48.53
C ALA A 418 -3.03 15.46 -49.03
N GLN A 419 -2.37 14.39 -49.49
CA GLN A 419 -1.05 14.51 -50.10
C GLN A 419 -1.25 15.54 -51.25
N SER A 420 -0.68 16.71 -51.11
CA SER A 420 -0.54 17.65 -52.16
C SER A 420 0.18 16.90 -53.28
N ARG A 421 -0.59 16.45 -54.31
CA ARG A 421 -0.01 15.94 -55.54
C ARG A 421 1.00 16.98 -55.97
N PRO A 422 2.27 16.62 -56.25
CA PRO A 422 3.17 17.55 -56.89
C PRO A 422 2.47 18.04 -58.14
N ALA A 423 2.32 19.34 -58.29
CA ALA A 423 1.84 19.92 -59.52
C ALA A 423 2.83 19.48 -60.59
N GLU A 424 2.43 18.49 -61.39
CA GLU A 424 3.13 18.20 -62.62
C GLU A 424 2.99 19.45 -63.48
N ARG A 425 4.06 20.24 -63.56
CA ARG A 425 4.24 21.24 -64.61
C ARG A 425 4.40 20.48 -65.93
N GLY A 426 3.28 20.24 -66.61
CA GLY A 426 3.29 19.87 -68.01
C GLY A 426 3.91 21.01 -68.80
N PRO A 427 4.65 20.71 -69.91
CA PRO A 427 5.27 21.75 -70.75
C PRO A 427 4.19 22.59 -71.42
N ALA A 428 4.40 23.93 -71.37
CA ALA A 428 3.50 24.89 -72.03
C ALA A 428 3.40 24.61 -73.54
N TRP A 429 2.26 24.17 -74.02
CA TRP A 429 1.92 24.16 -75.43
C TRP A 429 1.05 25.38 -75.73
N SER A 430 1.57 26.18 -76.62
CA SER A 430 0.91 27.35 -77.21
C SER A 430 -0.27 26.93 -78.05
N ALA A 431 -1.45 27.52 -77.82
CA ALA A 431 -2.65 27.34 -78.59
C ALA A 431 -2.64 28.12 -79.91
N PRO A 432 -3.20 27.60 -81.03
CA PRO A 432 -3.66 28.41 -82.14
C PRO A 432 -5.16 28.76 -81.94
N GLN A 433 -5.48 30.01 -82.32
CA GLN A 433 -6.85 30.54 -82.37
C GLN A 433 -7.69 29.98 -83.50
N GLY A 434 -8.96 29.76 -83.22
CA GLY A 434 -10.00 29.83 -84.13
C GLY A 434 -10.96 28.64 -84.24
N GLY A 435 -12.25 28.84 -83.99
CA GLY A 435 -13.32 27.90 -84.39
C GLY A 435 -14.58 27.93 -83.53
N LYS A 436 -15.61 28.50 -84.01
CA LYS A 436 -16.95 28.64 -83.41
C LYS A 436 -17.73 27.32 -83.34
N GLY A 437 -18.45 27.21 -82.19
CA GLY A 437 -19.83 26.68 -82.08
C GLY A 437 -20.01 25.16 -82.04
N VAL A 438 -20.64 24.74 -80.98
CA VAL A 438 -21.91 23.95 -81.06
C VAL A 438 -22.17 23.36 -79.67
N SER A 439 -23.37 23.47 -79.25
CA SER A 439 -24.15 23.14 -78.08
C SER A 439 -24.00 21.73 -77.49
N ASP A 440 -24.19 21.74 -76.12
CA ASP A 440 -24.87 20.75 -75.32
C ASP A 440 -24.48 19.27 -75.41
N VAL A 441 -23.65 18.83 -74.42
CA VAL A 441 -23.73 17.45 -73.89
C VAL A 441 -23.58 17.52 -72.39
N GLU A 442 -24.63 17.07 -71.73
CA GLU A 442 -24.68 16.89 -70.25
C GLU A 442 -23.54 15.97 -69.78
N SER A 443 -22.71 16.44 -68.81
CA SER A 443 -21.75 15.63 -68.13
C SER A 443 -22.39 15.09 -66.83
N PRO A 444 -22.22 13.82 -66.49
CA PRO A 444 -22.78 13.26 -65.27
C PRO A 444 -22.06 13.80 -64.04
N THR A 445 -22.83 14.33 -63.13
CA THR A 445 -22.40 14.80 -61.79
C THR A 445 -21.72 13.70 -60.97
N SER A 446 -20.45 13.85 -60.71
CA SER A 446 -19.71 13.06 -59.71
C SER A 446 -20.14 13.41 -58.28
N PRO A 447 -20.56 12.46 -57.45
CA PRO A 447 -20.82 12.71 -56.04
C PRO A 447 -19.53 12.49 -55.24
N GLY A 448 -18.77 13.54 -54.99
CA GLY A 448 -17.51 13.48 -54.24
C GLY A 448 -17.22 14.73 -53.42
N GLY A 449 -18.14 15.14 -52.56
CA GLY A 449 -17.83 16.08 -51.50
C GLY A 449 -17.08 15.38 -50.35
N PRO A 450 -16.19 16.09 -49.60
CA PRO A 450 -15.45 15.50 -48.51
C PRO A 450 -16.37 14.96 -47.40
N ALA A 451 -16.01 13.82 -46.88
CA ALA A 451 -16.83 12.99 -45.99
C ALA A 451 -17.27 13.68 -44.65
N TRP A 452 -16.89 14.92 -44.40
CA TRP A 452 -17.28 15.71 -43.24
C TRP A 452 -18.53 16.57 -43.42
N GLU A 453 -19.03 16.73 -44.66
CA GLU A 453 -20.28 17.45 -44.95
C GLU A 453 -21.56 16.60 -44.91
N ARG A 454 -21.49 15.37 -44.40
CA ARG A 454 -22.70 14.53 -44.29
C ARG A 454 -23.55 15.02 -43.11
N PRO A 455 -24.83 15.34 -43.33
CA PRO A 455 -25.75 15.70 -42.25
C PRO A 455 -25.99 14.47 -41.36
N GLY A 456 -25.51 14.50 -40.13
CA GLY A 456 -25.70 13.42 -39.16
C GLY A 456 -24.61 13.28 -38.08
N ALA A 457 -23.60 14.13 -38.05
CA ALA A 457 -22.63 14.17 -36.94
C ALA A 457 -23.33 14.62 -35.65
N ARG A 458 -23.39 13.73 -34.66
CA ARG A 458 -23.97 14.07 -33.35
C ARG A 458 -23.02 15.00 -32.56
N PRO A 459 -23.53 15.90 -31.68
CA PRO A 459 -22.71 16.87 -30.91
C PRO A 459 -21.57 16.28 -30.11
N GLY A 460 -21.55 14.96 -29.84
CA GLY A 460 -20.44 14.29 -29.10
C GLY A 460 -19.13 14.16 -29.89
N ASP A 461 -19.18 14.17 -31.22
CA ASP A 461 -17.96 13.93 -32.04
C ASP A 461 -17.04 15.18 -32.09
N ALA A 462 -17.61 16.38 -31.91
CA ALA A 462 -16.85 17.63 -31.87
C ALA A 462 -16.04 17.83 -30.58
N SER A 463 -16.49 17.29 -29.45
CA SER A 463 -15.86 17.48 -28.13
C SER A 463 -14.53 16.72 -27.97
N THR A 464 -14.44 15.50 -28.50
CA THR A 464 -13.23 14.68 -28.42
C THR A 464 -12.12 15.23 -29.32
N TYR A 465 -12.51 15.74 -30.50
CA TYR A 465 -11.56 16.34 -31.47
C TYR A 465 -10.95 17.63 -30.92
N TRP A 466 -11.71 18.45 -30.19
CA TRP A 466 -11.21 19.64 -29.51
C TRP A 466 -10.16 19.29 -28.43
N MET A 467 -10.41 18.26 -27.64
CA MET A 467 -9.50 17.83 -26.57
C MET A 467 -8.13 17.38 -27.11
N TRP A 468 -8.11 16.59 -28.22
CA TRP A 468 -6.85 16.15 -28.82
C TRP A 468 -6.05 17.32 -29.39
N ARG A 469 -6.72 18.31 -29.98
CA ARG A 469 -6.10 19.56 -30.44
C ARG A 469 -5.56 20.39 -29.28
N LEU A 470 -6.25 20.40 -28.15
CA LEU A 470 -5.77 21.08 -26.95
C LEU A 470 -4.49 20.44 -26.42
N LEU A 471 -4.46 19.11 -26.33
CA LEU A 471 -3.28 18.35 -25.89
C LEU A 471 -2.11 18.51 -26.88
N ASP A 472 -2.36 18.54 -28.17
CA ASP A 472 -1.32 18.73 -29.18
C ASP A 472 -0.63 20.09 -29.08
N ARG A 473 -1.27 21.14 -28.52
CA ARG A 473 -0.63 22.43 -28.28
C ARG A 473 0.64 22.30 -27.41
N PHE A 474 0.71 21.31 -26.51
CA PHE A 474 1.89 21.08 -25.68
C PHE A 474 3.11 20.53 -26.47
N THR A 475 2.96 20.17 -27.74
CA THR A 475 4.07 19.90 -28.65
C THR A 475 4.68 21.18 -29.21
N GLN A 476 4.02 22.35 -29.06
CA GLN A 476 4.47 23.65 -29.58
C GLN A 476 5.28 24.41 -28.53
N ARG A 477 6.25 25.24 -28.98
CA ARG A 477 7.22 25.90 -28.11
C ARG A 477 6.62 26.72 -26.95
N GLY A 478 5.60 27.54 -27.23
CA GLY A 478 4.98 28.42 -26.23
C GLY A 478 4.27 27.62 -25.12
N PRO A 479 3.24 26.81 -25.44
CA PRO A 479 2.55 25.97 -24.45
C PRO A 479 3.46 24.96 -23.75
N ALA A 480 4.49 24.41 -24.45
CA ALA A 480 5.49 23.55 -23.83
C ALA A 480 6.28 24.27 -22.73
N LEU A 481 6.73 25.52 -22.97
CA LEU A 481 7.40 26.32 -21.95
C LEU A 481 6.50 26.62 -20.74
N VAL A 482 5.23 26.93 -20.98
CA VAL A 482 4.26 27.14 -19.90
C VAL A 482 4.08 25.87 -19.06
N ALA A 483 3.89 24.71 -19.71
CA ALA A 483 3.76 23.42 -19.01
C ALA A 483 5.01 23.09 -18.17
N LEU A 484 6.21 23.31 -18.72
CA LEU A 484 7.47 23.11 -17.99
C LEU A 484 7.62 24.10 -16.84
N GLY A 485 7.28 25.39 -17.06
CA GLY A 485 7.32 26.43 -16.02
C GLY A 485 6.37 26.11 -14.86
N VAL A 486 5.12 25.74 -15.15
CA VAL A 486 4.15 25.31 -14.12
C VAL A 486 4.65 24.08 -13.39
N SER A 487 5.18 23.07 -14.11
CA SER A 487 5.71 21.86 -13.49
C SER A 487 6.92 22.16 -12.59
N ALA A 488 7.79 23.08 -12.98
CA ALA A 488 8.92 23.50 -12.16
C ALA A 488 8.46 24.23 -10.88
N VAL A 489 7.48 25.11 -10.98
CA VAL A 489 6.89 25.80 -9.82
C VAL A 489 6.24 24.79 -8.88
N LEU A 490 5.46 23.84 -9.42
CA LEU A 490 4.84 22.77 -8.63
C LEU A 490 5.89 21.86 -7.96
N ALA A 491 7.00 21.55 -8.66
CA ALA A 491 8.09 20.77 -8.10
C ALA A 491 8.77 21.50 -6.93
N VAL A 492 9.09 22.79 -7.08
CA VAL A 492 9.72 23.59 -6.03
C VAL A 492 8.77 23.78 -4.83
N ALA A 493 7.53 24.15 -5.09
CA ALA A 493 6.53 24.33 -4.04
C ALA A 493 6.22 23.01 -3.32
N GLY A 494 6.03 21.92 -4.08
CA GLY A 494 5.82 20.59 -3.54
C GLY A 494 7.00 20.13 -2.70
N TYR A 495 8.23 20.30 -3.17
CA TYR A 495 9.44 19.96 -2.43
C TYR A 495 9.57 20.77 -1.13
N ALA A 496 9.29 22.08 -1.16
CA ALA A 496 9.30 22.91 0.04
C ALA A 496 8.28 22.46 1.09
N VAL A 497 7.13 21.93 0.66
CA VAL A 497 6.13 21.34 1.56
C VAL A 497 6.58 19.96 2.02
N SER A 498 7.12 19.11 1.14
CA SER A 498 7.53 17.74 1.47
C SER A 498 8.67 17.68 2.50
N THR A 499 9.48 18.74 2.65
CA THR A 499 10.49 18.82 3.73
C THR A 499 9.89 18.77 5.15
N ARG A 500 8.59 19.01 5.28
CA ARG A 500 7.84 18.90 6.55
C ARG A 500 7.21 17.54 6.77
N LEU A 501 7.49 16.57 5.91
CA LEU A 501 6.95 15.22 6.01
C LEU A 501 7.56 14.50 7.21
N HIS A 502 6.72 14.02 8.11
CA HIS A 502 7.12 13.28 9.29
C HIS A 502 7.06 11.76 9.01
N VAL A 503 8.00 11.03 9.59
CA VAL A 503 8.01 9.57 9.56
C VAL A 503 7.47 9.06 10.88
N GLY A 504 6.40 8.27 10.85
CA GLY A 504 5.69 7.75 12.01
C GLY A 504 4.24 8.22 12.05
N ASP A 505 3.54 7.79 13.07
CA ASP A 505 2.15 8.15 13.26
C ASP A 505 2.00 9.57 13.79
N LEU A 506 0.96 10.26 13.31
CA LEU A 506 0.58 11.61 13.73
C LEU A 506 -0.74 11.62 14.49
N ASP A 507 -1.49 10.53 14.40
CA ASP A 507 -2.77 10.34 15.09
C ASP A 507 -2.56 9.64 16.43
N PRO A 508 -3.34 9.97 17.46
CA PRO A 508 -3.39 9.18 18.69
C PRO A 508 -4.17 7.88 18.49
N GLY A 509 -4.02 6.92 19.36
CA GLY A 509 -4.75 5.65 19.34
C GLY A 509 -4.23 4.66 18.31
N ALA A 510 -5.12 3.94 17.60
CA ALA A 510 -4.75 3.04 16.52
C ALA A 510 -4.82 3.77 15.17
N PRO A 511 -3.68 4.13 14.59
CA PRO A 511 -3.65 4.91 13.34
C PRO A 511 -4.07 4.10 12.11
N GLU A 512 -4.23 2.78 12.23
CA GLU A 512 -4.79 1.90 11.21
C GLU A 512 -6.30 2.02 11.09
N LEU A 513 -6.97 2.50 12.13
CA LEU A 513 -8.41 2.66 12.22
C LEU A 513 -8.80 4.14 12.11
N ARG A 514 -10.04 4.41 11.73
CA ARG A 514 -10.54 5.80 11.68
C ARG A 514 -10.59 6.43 13.07
N ALA A 515 -10.41 7.75 13.15
CA ALA A 515 -10.47 8.49 14.40
C ALA A 515 -11.82 8.31 15.14
N ASP A 516 -12.92 8.19 14.39
CA ASP A 516 -14.27 7.95 14.90
C ASP A 516 -14.60 6.45 15.10
N SER A 517 -13.64 5.55 14.93
CA SER A 517 -13.81 4.12 15.19
C SER A 517 -14.15 3.86 16.67
N ARG A 518 -14.81 2.73 16.93
CA ARG A 518 -15.11 2.32 18.32
C ARG A 518 -13.84 2.21 19.15
N TYR A 519 -12.79 1.58 18.57
CA TYR A 519 -11.49 1.43 19.23
C TYR A 519 -10.90 2.78 19.66
N ASN A 520 -10.85 3.78 18.76
CA ASN A 520 -10.24 5.07 19.07
C ASN A 520 -11.04 5.85 20.10
N ARG A 521 -12.37 5.74 20.11
CA ARG A 521 -13.21 6.29 21.20
C ARG A 521 -12.94 5.60 22.53
N ASP A 522 -12.79 4.27 22.53
CA ASP A 522 -12.44 3.52 23.73
C ASP A 522 -11.04 3.92 24.25
N ASN A 523 -10.07 4.12 23.33
CA ASN A 523 -8.73 4.60 23.67
C ASN A 523 -8.73 6.02 24.23
N ASP A 524 -9.53 6.92 23.66
CA ASP A 524 -9.69 8.28 24.16
C ASP A 524 -10.22 8.27 25.60
N TYR A 525 -11.16 7.36 25.91
CA TYR A 525 -11.67 7.19 27.28
C TYR A 525 -10.52 6.79 28.23
N VAL A 526 -9.69 5.80 27.83
CA VAL A 526 -8.57 5.34 28.65
C VAL A 526 -7.59 6.49 28.90
N THR A 527 -7.22 7.22 27.87
CA THR A 527 -6.22 8.30 27.95
C THR A 527 -6.72 9.46 28.84
N GLN A 528 -8.03 9.71 28.89
CA GLN A 528 -8.59 10.79 29.70
C GLN A 528 -8.77 10.45 31.19
N HIS A 529 -8.95 9.15 31.53
CA HIS A 529 -9.30 8.74 32.90
C HIS A 529 -8.20 8.00 33.64
N TYR A 530 -7.14 7.58 32.91
CA TYR A 530 -6.02 6.83 33.48
C TYR A 530 -4.69 7.56 33.25
N ALA A 531 -3.83 7.57 34.25
CA ALA A 531 -2.48 8.13 34.15
C ALA A 531 -1.51 7.18 33.44
N ALA A 532 -1.83 5.89 33.38
CA ALA A 532 -1.09 4.90 32.61
C ALA A 532 -1.65 4.80 31.19
N SER A 533 -1.10 5.55 30.26
CA SER A 533 -1.47 5.49 28.86
C SER A 533 -1.22 4.09 28.27
N SER A 534 -1.82 3.80 27.10
CA SER A 534 -1.51 2.58 26.36
C SER A 534 -0.14 2.64 25.63
N ASP A 535 0.46 3.82 25.59
CA ASP A 535 1.72 4.08 24.90
C ASP A 535 2.90 3.89 25.86
N ILE A 536 3.27 2.61 26.05
CA ILE A 536 4.32 2.21 27.00
C ILE A 536 5.62 1.96 26.25
N LEU A 537 6.69 2.63 26.68
CA LEU A 537 8.06 2.29 26.32
C LEU A 537 8.74 1.61 27.52
N VAL A 538 9.34 0.45 27.30
CA VAL A 538 10.04 -0.26 28.35
C VAL A 538 11.54 -0.25 28.08
N VAL A 539 12.31 0.29 29.01
CA VAL A 539 13.76 0.13 29.04
C VAL A 539 14.11 -1.10 29.86
N MET A 540 14.82 -2.03 29.26
CA MET A 540 15.25 -3.29 29.84
C MET A 540 16.64 -3.14 30.41
N VAL A 541 16.87 -3.67 31.61
CA VAL A 541 18.18 -3.65 32.27
C VAL A 541 18.59 -5.08 32.65
N ALA A 542 19.57 -5.61 31.93
CA ALA A 542 20.13 -6.93 32.23
C ALA A 542 21.35 -6.80 33.19
N THR A 543 21.36 -7.64 34.21
CA THR A 543 22.41 -7.74 35.21
C THR A 543 22.84 -9.20 35.39
N PRO A 544 23.94 -9.52 36.09
CA PRO A 544 24.19 -10.87 36.55
C PRO A 544 23.08 -11.36 37.50
N GLU A 545 22.96 -12.67 37.68
CA GLU A 545 21.99 -13.27 38.60
C GLU A 545 22.12 -12.70 40.01
N ASP A 546 20.98 -12.54 40.67
CA ASP A 546 20.85 -11.98 42.03
C ASP A 546 21.40 -10.55 42.21
N GLN A 547 21.57 -9.77 41.12
CA GLN A 547 22.15 -8.43 41.18
C GLN A 547 21.20 -7.29 40.74
N CYS A 548 19.97 -7.59 40.39
CA CYS A 548 19.04 -6.60 39.93
C CYS A 548 18.68 -5.54 41.02
N THR A 549 18.75 -5.88 42.31
CA THR A 549 18.43 -4.95 43.42
C THR A 549 19.64 -4.27 44.04
N ARG A 550 20.84 -4.38 43.43
CA ARG A 550 22.00 -3.65 43.90
C ARG A 550 21.79 -2.14 43.85
N TYR A 551 22.29 -1.45 44.87
CA TYR A 551 22.19 0.01 44.97
C TYR A 551 22.70 0.73 43.72
N GLY A 552 23.88 0.33 43.18
CA GLY A 552 24.44 0.95 41.95
C GLY A 552 23.55 0.82 40.73
N THR A 553 22.88 -0.34 40.54
CA THR A 553 21.96 -0.60 39.46
C THR A 553 20.67 0.22 39.64
N LEU A 554 20.07 0.17 40.82
CA LEU A 554 18.83 0.91 41.10
C LEU A 554 19.04 2.43 41.04
N ALA A 555 20.21 2.95 41.46
CA ALA A 555 20.55 4.37 41.37
C ALA A 555 20.64 4.84 39.91
N LYS A 556 21.18 4.03 39.01
CA LYS A 556 21.17 4.34 37.54
C LYS A 556 19.77 4.29 36.94
N VAL A 557 18.95 3.31 37.34
CA VAL A 557 17.54 3.23 36.92
C VAL A 557 16.76 4.44 37.40
N ASP A 558 16.95 4.86 38.64
CA ASP A 558 16.33 6.05 39.23
C ASP A 558 16.77 7.34 38.53
N GLN A 559 18.05 7.48 38.21
CA GLN A 559 18.59 8.60 37.45
C GLN A 559 17.96 8.68 36.03
N LEU A 560 17.84 7.54 35.35
CA LEU A 560 17.22 7.51 34.04
C LEU A 560 15.72 7.85 34.11
N ALA A 561 15.02 7.28 35.10
CA ALA A 561 13.61 7.58 35.34
C ALA A 561 13.39 9.07 35.55
N TRP A 562 14.20 9.70 36.42
CA TRP A 562 14.14 11.14 36.65
C TRP A 562 14.39 11.97 35.37
N GLN A 563 15.40 11.60 34.56
CA GLN A 563 15.68 12.31 33.30
C GLN A 563 14.51 12.23 32.35
N LEU A 564 13.86 11.06 32.26
CA LEU A 564 12.74 10.84 31.40
C LEU A 564 11.48 11.62 31.84
N GLU A 565 11.22 11.69 33.13
CA GLU A 565 10.10 12.45 33.70
C GLU A 565 10.19 13.97 33.46
N GLN A 566 11.39 14.50 33.15
CA GLN A 566 11.55 15.91 32.75
C GLN A 566 11.15 16.17 31.28
N LEU A 567 10.92 15.12 30.47
CA LEU A 567 10.54 15.28 29.07
C LEU A 567 9.04 15.57 28.93
N PRO A 568 8.64 16.51 28.07
CA PRO A 568 7.23 16.96 27.97
C PRO A 568 6.28 15.88 27.41
N GLY A 569 6.81 14.80 26.85
CA GLY A 569 6.04 13.68 26.30
C GLY A 569 5.91 12.48 27.24
N VAL A 570 6.51 12.53 28.43
CA VAL A 570 6.46 11.48 29.45
C VAL A 570 5.46 11.86 30.53
N GLU A 571 4.52 10.97 30.82
CA GLU A 571 3.49 11.18 31.86
C GLU A 571 4.00 10.69 33.24
N SER A 572 4.58 9.49 33.26
CA SER A 572 5.09 8.88 34.50
C SER A 572 6.08 7.77 34.18
N THR A 573 6.82 7.34 35.20
CA THR A 573 7.66 6.14 35.15
C THR A 573 7.30 5.16 36.26
N ASN A 574 7.56 3.87 36.04
CA ASN A 574 7.42 2.85 37.06
C ASN A 574 8.62 1.91 37.03
N SER A 575 9.27 1.71 38.18
CA SER A 575 10.47 0.91 38.27
C SER A 575 10.64 0.32 39.67
N MET A 576 11.53 -0.69 39.76
CA MET A 576 11.95 -1.24 41.04
C MET A 576 12.63 -0.19 41.93
N ALA A 577 13.32 0.81 41.35
CA ALA A 577 13.93 1.90 42.11
C ALA A 577 12.90 2.78 42.81
N ALA A 578 11.81 3.17 42.10
CA ALA A 578 10.72 3.95 42.65
C ALA A 578 10.00 3.20 43.79
N LEU A 579 9.73 1.89 43.56
CA LEU A 579 9.16 1.03 44.61
C LEU A 579 10.07 0.91 45.84
N SER A 580 11.37 0.78 45.60
CA SER A 580 12.35 0.71 46.74
C SER A 580 12.37 1.98 47.55
N LYS A 581 12.30 3.17 46.92
CA LYS A 581 12.19 4.45 47.66
C LYS A 581 10.91 4.50 48.51
N LEU A 582 9.78 4.04 47.95
CA LEU A 582 8.53 3.99 48.67
C LEU A 582 8.58 3.00 49.86
N ALA A 583 9.22 1.84 49.66
CA ALA A 583 9.41 0.86 50.72
C ALA A 583 10.27 1.42 51.84
N MET A 584 11.30 2.25 51.54
CA MET A 584 12.11 2.89 52.58
C MET A 584 11.30 3.88 53.44
N VAL A 585 10.38 4.63 52.82
CA VAL A 585 9.41 5.45 53.55
C VAL A 585 8.58 4.55 54.49
N GLY A 586 8.10 3.40 53.94
CA GLY A 586 7.33 2.43 54.72
C GLY A 586 8.09 1.85 55.91
N TYR A 587 9.32 1.45 55.72
CA TYR A 587 10.17 0.93 56.86
C TYR A 587 10.52 1.99 57.90
N ASN A 588 10.34 3.27 57.61
CA ASN A 588 10.62 4.39 58.51
C ASN A 588 9.36 5.16 58.90
N GLU A 589 8.31 4.45 59.27
CA GLU A 589 7.05 4.99 59.85
C GLU A 589 6.34 6.01 58.97
N GLY A 590 6.44 5.87 57.62
CA GLY A 590 5.79 6.74 56.63
C GLY A 590 6.42 8.13 56.50
N GLN A 591 7.61 8.35 57.04
CA GLN A 591 8.29 9.65 56.95
C GLN A 591 8.89 9.91 55.58
N LEU A 592 8.39 10.87 54.80
CA LEU A 592 8.82 11.21 53.47
C LEU A 592 10.31 11.61 53.33
N LYS A 593 10.97 12.00 54.40
CA LYS A 593 12.43 12.23 54.40
C LYS A 593 13.25 11.02 53.97
N TRP A 594 12.68 9.81 54.06
CA TRP A 594 13.29 8.56 53.63
C TRP A 594 12.92 8.13 52.21
N TYR A 595 12.33 9.02 51.43
CA TYR A 595 12.04 8.77 50.03
C TYR A 595 13.32 8.88 49.20
N GLU A 596 14.26 7.94 49.45
CA GLU A 596 15.56 7.85 48.78
C GLU A 596 16.01 6.39 48.67
N LEU A 597 16.96 6.11 47.77
CA LEU A 597 17.61 4.81 47.71
C LEU A 597 18.74 4.77 48.77
N ILE A 598 18.63 3.85 49.72
CA ILE A 598 19.65 3.66 50.74
C ILE A 598 20.75 2.75 50.18
N PRO A 599 22.06 3.05 50.38
CA PRO A 599 23.17 2.22 49.90
C PRO A 599 23.35 0.96 50.76
N ASN A 600 22.30 0.12 50.78
CA ASN A 600 22.25 -1.15 51.51
C ASN A 600 21.54 -2.20 50.63
N ASP A 601 22.31 -3.05 49.98
CA ASP A 601 21.81 -4.07 49.08
C ASP A 601 20.87 -5.09 49.77
N SER A 602 21.07 -5.39 51.04
CA SER A 602 20.21 -6.31 51.79
C SER A 602 18.83 -5.70 52.04
N ALA A 603 18.75 -4.42 52.39
CA ALA A 603 17.47 -3.74 52.55
C ALA A 603 16.70 -3.62 51.21
N LEU A 604 17.42 -3.29 50.13
CA LEU A 604 16.86 -3.22 48.77
C LEU A 604 16.38 -4.59 48.25
N GLY A 605 17.14 -5.66 48.53
CA GLY A 605 16.76 -7.04 48.22
C GLY A 605 15.48 -7.49 48.95
N GLY A 606 15.26 -7.00 50.17
CA GLY A 606 14.04 -7.26 50.94
C GLY A 606 12.75 -6.75 50.26
N VAL A 607 12.86 -5.68 49.47
CA VAL A 607 11.72 -5.13 48.70
C VAL A 607 11.26 -6.08 47.60
N GLN A 608 12.17 -6.84 47.00
CA GLN A 608 11.89 -7.79 45.92
C GLN A 608 10.78 -8.79 46.26
N THR A 609 10.71 -9.25 47.50
CA THR A 609 9.70 -10.24 47.94
C THR A 609 8.26 -9.76 47.81
N ARG A 610 8.05 -8.45 47.75
CA ARG A 610 6.75 -7.78 47.69
C ARG A 610 6.54 -7.01 46.38
N ALA A 611 7.55 -6.95 45.51
CA ALA A 611 7.51 -6.21 44.27
C ALA A 611 6.67 -6.96 43.21
N PRO A 612 5.94 -6.22 42.36
CA PRO A 612 5.25 -6.79 41.22
C PRO A 612 6.23 -7.51 40.30
N ARG A 613 5.80 -8.67 39.79
CA ARG A 613 6.63 -9.54 38.93
C ARG A 613 6.99 -8.93 37.56
N GLU A 614 6.25 -7.94 37.14
CA GLU A 614 6.52 -7.21 35.89
C GLU A 614 7.80 -6.34 35.98
N LEU A 615 8.29 -5.99 37.19
CA LEU A 615 9.44 -5.12 37.36
C LEU A 615 10.79 -5.87 37.34
N PHE A 616 10.81 -7.18 37.56
CA PHE A 616 12.00 -8.01 37.57
C PHE A 616 11.68 -9.47 37.24
N ASN A 617 12.69 -10.23 36.81
CA ASN A 617 12.54 -11.67 36.59
C ASN A 617 12.89 -12.50 37.86
N GLN A 618 12.56 -13.79 37.84
CA GLN A 618 12.73 -14.70 38.97
C GLN A 618 14.19 -14.83 39.43
N GLY A 619 15.14 -14.78 38.49
CA GLY A 619 16.58 -14.87 38.81
C GLY A 619 17.21 -13.53 39.19
N CYS A 620 16.43 -12.45 39.39
CA CYS A 620 16.93 -11.11 39.64
C CYS A 620 18.14 -10.74 38.76
N SER A 621 18.04 -11.08 37.48
CA SER A 621 19.03 -10.77 36.46
C SER A 621 18.48 -9.79 35.39
N PHE A 622 17.26 -9.31 35.62
CA PHE A 622 16.57 -8.44 34.67
C PHE A 622 15.63 -7.49 35.41
N LEU A 623 15.64 -6.21 35.01
CA LEU A 623 14.70 -5.19 35.45
C LEU A 623 14.00 -4.52 34.29
N SER A 624 12.78 -4.09 34.51
CA SER A 624 12.01 -3.27 33.62
C SER A 624 11.79 -1.86 34.18
N LEU A 625 12.13 -0.84 33.41
CA LEU A 625 11.70 0.54 33.61
C LEU A 625 10.59 0.86 32.64
N TYR A 626 9.38 1.00 33.16
CA TYR A 626 8.21 1.39 32.38
C TYR A 626 8.15 2.90 32.25
N VAL A 627 7.98 3.39 31.03
CA VAL A 627 7.84 4.81 30.73
C VAL A 627 6.50 4.99 30.02
N TYR A 628 5.57 5.65 30.67
CA TYR A 628 4.24 5.93 30.13
C TYR A 628 4.29 7.25 29.36
N LEU A 629 3.95 7.19 28.08
CA LEU A 629 4.03 8.32 27.17
C LEU A 629 2.64 8.92 26.94
N LYS A 630 2.60 10.21 26.73
CA LYS A 630 1.37 10.93 26.37
C LYS A 630 0.80 10.48 25.03
N ASP A 631 1.66 10.16 24.10
CA ASP A 631 1.35 9.66 22.77
C ASP A 631 2.54 8.92 22.17
N HIS A 632 2.29 8.20 21.07
CA HIS A 632 3.34 7.53 20.31
C HIS A 632 3.77 8.30 19.06
N LYS A 633 3.56 9.61 19.01
CA LYS A 633 3.98 10.43 17.87
C LYS A 633 5.47 10.38 17.67
N ALA A 634 5.87 10.53 16.40
CA ALA A 634 7.28 10.43 16.01
C ALA A 634 8.20 11.39 16.77
N GLU A 635 7.73 12.58 17.12
CA GLU A 635 8.48 13.58 17.87
C GLU A 635 8.71 13.15 19.34
N THR A 636 7.64 12.71 20.01
CA THR A 636 7.68 12.19 21.37
C THR A 636 8.63 11.00 21.47
N LEU A 637 8.42 10.00 20.59
CA LEU A 637 9.28 8.81 20.54
C LEU A 637 10.74 9.15 20.25
N GLY A 638 10.98 10.04 19.29
CA GLY A 638 12.34 10.47 18.92
C GLY A 638 13.09 11.09 20.09
N THR A 639 12.45 11.95 20.87
CA THR A 639 13.03 12.63 22.03
C THR A 639 13.35 11.64 23.15
N VAL A 640 12.39 10.76 23.47
CA VAL A 640 12.57 9.74 24.53
C VAL A 640 13.67 8.76 24.17
N VAL A 641 13.64 8.22 22.94
CA VAL A 641 14.66 7.27 22.47
C VAL A 641 16.06 7.90 22.48
N ALA A 642 16.21 9.13 21.98
CA ALA A 642 17.51 9.82 21.98
C ALA A 642 18.06 10.01 23.40
N THR A 643 17.20 10.33 24.36
CA THR A 643 17.58 10.47 25.78
C THR A 643 18.06 9.14 26.36
N VAL A 644 17.34 8.06 26.09
CA VAL A 644 17.73 6.72 26.57
C VAL A 644 19.00 6.23 25.88
N GLU A 645 19.16 6.43 24.57
CA GLU A 645 20.40 6.05 23.84
C GLU A 645 21.64 6.78 24.40
N ASP A 646 21.52 8.08 24.66
CA ASP A 646 22.57 8.87 25.25
C ASP A 646 22.91 8.37 26.68
N PHE A 647 21.90 7.99 27.47
CA PHE A 647 22.12 7.37 28.79
C PHE A 647 22.80 6.01 28.67
N ILE A 648 22.37 5.15 27.75
CA ILE A 648 22.97 3.83 27.48
C ILE A 648 24.45 3.98 27.13
N ALA A 649 24.77 4.92 26.24
CA ALA A 649 26.16 5.16 25.82
C ALA A 649 27.10 5.53 26.98
N ARG A 650 26.56 6.20 27.99
CA ARG A 650 27.35 6.64 29.16
C ARG A 650 27.39 5.65 30.35
N ASN A 651 26.32 4.86 30.52
CA ASN A 651 26.11 4.10 31.77
C ASN A 651 26.11 2.57 31.58
N SER A 652 25.96 2.06 30.34
CA SER A 652 25.94 0.63 30.08
C SER A 652 27.36 0.04 30.22
N THR A 653 27.47 -1.09 30.89
CA THR A 653 28.73 -1.84 31.11
C THR A 653 28.57 -3.27 30.61
N LYS A 654 29.63 -4.10 30.79
CA LYS A 654 29.53 -5.54 30.44
C LYS A 654 28.56 -6.29 31.37
N ASP A 655 28.52 -5.87 32.66
CA ASP A 655 27.72 -6.53 33.70
C ASP A 655 26.34 -5.89 33.86
N GLU A 656 26.16 -4.64 33.45
CA GLU A 656 24.88 -3.93 33.50
C GLU A 656 24.56 -3.36 32.11
N ARG A 657 23.65 -3.98 31.38
CA ARG A 657 23.27 -3.57 30.03
C ARG A 657 21.88 -2.95 30.03
N PHE A 658 21.82 -1.67 29.76
CA PHE A 658 20.57 -0.98 29.42
C PHE A 658 20.25 -1.21 27.98
N MET A 659 19.01 -1.59 27.67
CA MET A 659 18.57 -1.96 26.32
C MET A 659 17.22 -1.31 25.99
N LEU A 660 17.12 -0.71 24.83
CA LEU A 660 15.87 -0.33 24.19
C LEU A 660 15.36 -1.52 23.37
N ALA A 661 14.16 -1.61 23.02
CA ALA A 661 12.98 -1.06 23.62
C ALA A 661 11.90 -2.12 23.53
N ALA A 662 11.13 -2.24 24.58
CA ALA A 662 9.95 -3.08 24.58
C ALA A 662 8.68 -2.21 24.78
N GLY A 663 7.51 -2.84 24.80
CA GLY A 663 6.24 -2.15 24.89
C GLY A 663 5.77 -1.59 23.54
N SER A 664 4.53 -1.09 23.50
CA SER A 664 3.88 -0.58 22.26
C SER A 664 4.66 0.59 21.66
N ALA A 665 5.04 1.57 22.46
CA ALA A 665 5.78 2.73 22.01
C ALA A 665 7.24 2.38 21.61
N GLY A 666 7.87 1.41 22.28
CA GLY A 666 9.19 0.93 21.91
C GLY A 666 9.22 0.24 20.55
N ILE A 667 8.21 -0.56 20.27
CA ILE A 667 8.03 -1.21 18.96
C ILE A 667 7.75 -0.17 17.87
N ALA A 668 6.90 0.83 18.16
CA ALA A 668 6.61 1.93 17.22
C ALA A 668 7.88 2.75 16.92
N ALA A 669 8.73 3.02 17.91
CA ALA A 669 10.01 3.72 17.73
C ALA A 669 10.95 2.94 16.79
N ALA A 670 11.14 1.63 17.03
CA ALA A 670 11.94 0.77 16.16
C ALA A 670 11.39 0.75 14.72
N THR A 671 10.08 0.68 14.58
CA THR A 671 9.39 0.69 13.27
C THR A 671 9.63 2.00 12.53
N ASN A 672 9.52 3.15 13.19
CA ASN A 672 9.76 4.46 12.61
C ASN A 672 11.22 4.62 12.12
N ILE A 673 12.19 4.10 12.86
CA ILE A 673 13.60 4.09 12.46
C ILE A 673 13.79 3.27 11.18
N VAL A 674 13.23 2.06 11.12
CA VAL A 674 13.32 1.18 9.94
C VAL A 674 12.63 1.79 8.74
N VAL A 675 11.43 2.36 8.91
CA VAL A 675 10.67 3.05 7.84
C VAL A 675 11.46 4.23 7.28
N LYS A 676 12.06 5.06 8.14
CA LYS A 676 12.88 6.21 7.74
C LYS A 676 14.10 5.79 6.92
N GLN A 677 14.79 4.75 7.34
CA GLN A 677 15.95 4.21 6.60
C GLN A 677 15.53 3.60 5.26
N ALA A 678 14.43 2.84 5.28
CA ALA A 678 13.95 2.14 4.10
C ALA A 678 13.42 3.10 3.02
N MET A 679 12.79 4.21 3.39
CA MET A 679 12.18 5.16 2.45
C MET A 679 13.17 5.65 1.38
N ASN A 680 14.33 6.14 1.80
CA ASN A 680 15.35 6.64 0.89
C ASN A 680 15.95 5.52 0.01
N GLN A 681 16.26 4.37 0.61
CA GLN A 681 16.82 3.23 -0.12
C GLN A 681 15.84 2.72 -1.18
N MET A 682 14.58 2.56 -0.81
CA MET A 682 13.49 2.11 -1.69
C MET A 682 13.34 3.01 -2.92
N LEU A 683 13.32 4.34 -2.73
CA LEU A 683 13.19 5.30 -3.84
C LEU A 683 14.35 5.16 -4.84
N TRP A 684 15.60 5.08 -4.36
CA TRP A 684 16.76 4.89 -5.22
C TRP A 684 16.67 3.61 -6.07
N TRP A 685 16.26 2.50 -5.46
CA TRP A 685 16.13 1.23 -6.17
C TRP A 685 14.97 1.22 -7.18
N VAL A 686 13.80 1.77 -6.81
CA VAL A 686 12.65 1.86 -7.71
C VAL A 686 12.98 2.72 -8.93
N TYR A 687 13.47 3.93 -8.73
CA TYR A 687 13.84 4.80 -9.85
C TYR A 687 15.00 4.24 -10.66
N GLY A 688 16.00 3.64 -10.02
CA GLY A 688 17.11 2.98 -10.71
C GLY A 688 16.63 1.86 -11.64
N ALA A 689 15.74 1.01 -11.15
CA ALA A 689 15.16 -0.07 -11.93
C ALA A 689 14.27 0.43 -13.09
N VAL A 690 13.42 1.42 -12.84
CA VAL A 690 12.56 2.04 -13.88
C VAL A 690 13.41 2.70 -14.96
N VAL A 691 14.44 3.45 -14.59
CA VAL A 691 15.40 4.06 -15.54
C VAL A 691 16.08 2.99 -16.39
N LEU A 692 16.54 1.90 -15.77
CA LEU A 692 17.20 0.79 -16.48
C LEU A 692 16.24 0.12 -17.47
N LEU A 693 15.02 -0.23 -17.03
CA LEU A 693 14.03 -0.89 -17.88
C LEU A 693 13.57 0.02 -19.04
N CYS A 694 13.35 1.31 -18.77
CA CYS A 694 13.07 2.29 -19.82
C CYS A 694 14.23 2.44 -20.80
N TRP A 695 15.49 2.44 -20.31
CA TRP A 695 16.66 2.51 -21.18
C TRP A 695 16.82 1.28 -22.08
N VAL A 696 16.61 0.09 -21.53
CA VAL A 696 16.62 -1.16 -22.31
C VAL A 696 15.54 -1.13 -23.41
N THR A 697 14.35 -0.59 -23.10
CA THR A 697 13.22 -0.52 -24.02
C THR A 697 13.42 0.51 -25.11
N PHE A 698 13.76 1.73 -24.75
CA PHE A 698 13.84 2.85 -25.71
C PHE A 698 15.22 3.02 -26.33
N ARG A 699 16.27 2.52 -25.70
CA ARG A 699 17.69 2.70 -26.07
C ARG A 699 18.06 4.16 -26.35
N SER A 700 17.50 5.06 -25.55
CA SER A 700 17.68 6.50 -25.68
C SER A 700 17.55 7.18 -24.32
N TRP A 701 18.62 7.76 -23.79
CA TRP A 701 18.59 8.50 -22.53
C TRP A 701 17.61 9.68 -22.54
N ARG A 702 17.47 10.34 -23.69
CA ARG A 702 16.51 11.43 -23.84
C ARG A 702 15.07 10.93 -23.64
N ALA A 703 14.75 9.77 -24.20
CA ALA A 703 13.44 9.15 -24.02
C ALA A 703 13.19 8.71 -22.57
N VAL A 704 14.24 8.21 -21.88
CA VAL A 704 14.16 7.86 -20.45
C VAL A 704 13.84 9.10 -19.61
N VAL A 705 14.54 10.22 -19.81
CA VAL A 705 14.27 11.46 -19.09
C VAL A 705 12.83 11.94 -19.32
N VAL A 706 12.35 11.89 -20.56
CA VAL A 706 10.96 12.27 -20.92
C VAL A 706 9.93 11.38 -20.21
N ALA A 707 10.23 10.09 -20.01
CA ALA A 707 9.34 9.17 -19.32
C ALA A 707 9.38 9.32 -17.80
N VAL A 708 10.57 9.51 -17.20
CA VAL A 708 10.78 9.45 -15.75
C VAL A 708 10.51 10.79 -15.04
N LEU A 709 10.80 11.93 -15.68
CA LEU A 709 10.65 13.23 -15.03
C LEU A 709 9.21 13.54 -14.55
N PRO A 710 8.14 13.19 -15.30
CA PRO A 710 6.77 13.30 -14.79
C PRO A 710 6.50 12.49 -13.52
N LEU A 711 7.12 11.29 -13.39
CA LEU A 711 6.96 10.43 -12.21
C LEU A 711 7.61 11.06 -10.97
N VAL A 712 8.80 11.65 -11.13
CA VAL A 712 9.49 12.37 -10.04
C VAL A 712 8.60 13.51 -9.53
N LEU A 713 8.02 14.29 -10.44
CA LEU A 713 7.08 15.36 -10.08
C LEU A 713 5.89 14.79 -9.29
N THR A 714 5.30 13.70 -9.76
CA THR A 714 4.15 13.07 -9.08
C THR A 714 4.51 12.61 -7.67
N SER A 715 5.72 12.02 -7.47
CA SER A 715 6.18 11.60 -6.14
C SER A 715 6.32 12.78 -5.18
N ILE A 716 6.95 13.88 -5.63
CA ILE A 716 7.08 15.11 -4.82
C ILE A 716 5.70 15.67 -4.45
N LEU A 717 4.78 15.70 -5.40
CA LEU A 717 3.42 16.19 -5.15
C LEU A 717 2.62 15.25 -4.22
N CYS A 718 2.86 13.94 -4.28
CA CYS A 718 2.26 12.97 -3.38
C CYS A 718 2.74 13.18 -1.94
N GLU A 719 4.04 13.38 -1.72
CA GLU A 719 4.59 13.73 -0.41
C GLU A 719 4.02 15.05 0.12
N ALA A 720 3.91 16.06 -0.73
CA ALA A 720 3.29 17.34 -0.37
C ALA A 720 1.80 17.17 -0.01
N LEU A 721 1.08 16.30 -0.72
CA LEU A 721 -0.31 15.96 -0.39
C LEU A 721 -0.40 15.26 0.97
N MET A 722 0.51 14.33 1.28
CA MET A 722 0.57 13.68 2.60
C MET A 722 0.69 14.72 3.72
N VAL A 723 1.61 15.68 3.58
CA VAL A 723 1.75 16.79 4.54
C VAL A 723 0.45 17.60 4.66
N GLY A 724 -0.17 17.94 3.53
CA GLY A 724 -1.41 18.71 3.49
C GLY A 724 -2.61 18.01 4.13
N LEU A 725 -2.63 16.67 4.11
CA LEU A 725 -3.68 15.84 4.71
C LEU A 725 -3.34 15.38 6.14
N GLY A 726 -2.17 15.77 6.69
CA GLY A 726 -1.71 15.33 8.01
C GLY A 726 -1.39 13.84 8.07
N MET A 727 -0.94 13.26 6.95
CA MET A 727 -0.55 11.84 6.87
C MET A 727 0.96 11.70 7.05
N GLY A 728 1.39 10.89 8.02
CA GLY A 728 2.80 10.52 8.18
C GLY A 728 3.21 9.35 7.26
N VAL A 729 4.53 9.22 7.05
CA VAL A 729 5.08 8.02 6.40
C VAL A 729 5.17 6.90 7.42
N LYS A 730 4.34 5.90 7.26
CA LYS A 730 4.24 4.72 8.12
C LYS A 730 4.27 3.43 7.28
N VAL A 731 4.32 2.30 7.95
CA VAL A 731 4.36 0.97 7.29
C VAL A 731 3.31 0.85 6.18
N ALA A 732 2.10 1.36 6.44
CA ALA A 732 0.99 1.28 5.50
C ALA A 732 1.11 2.24 4.30
N THR A 733 1.65 3.45 4.48
CA THR A 733 1.73 4.46 3.40
C THR A 733 3.03 4.39 2.61
N LEU A 734 4.10 3.81 3.19
CA LEU A 734 5.39 3.68 2.53
C LEU A 734 5.34 2.97 1.16
N PRO A 735 4.57 1.88 0.95
CA PRO A 735 4.48 1.23 -0.35
C PRO A 735 3.86 2.09 -1.46
N VAL A 736 3.03 3.08 -1.11
CA VAL A 736 2.25 3.87 -2.09
C VAL A 736 3.14 4.56 -3.10
N ILE A 737 4.26 5.17 -2.65
CA ILE A 737 5.16 5.92 -3.53
C ILE A 737 5.84 4.96 -4.52
N ALA A 738 6.31 3.80 -4.05
CA ALA A 738 6.91 2.78 -4.93
C ALA A 738 5.92 2.26 -5.98
N LEU A 739 4.68 1.98 -5.56
CA LEU A 739 3.59 1.52 -6.42
C LEU A 739 3.21 2.58 -7.45
N GLY A 740 3.11 3.83 -7.01
CA GLY A 740 2.73 4.94 -7.88
C GLY A 740 3.78 5.23 -8.95
N VAL A 741 5.06 5.00 -8.69
CA VAL A 741 6.15 5.08 -9.68
C VAL A 741 6.09 3.90 -10.66
N GLY A 742 5.94 2.67 -10.16
CA GLY A 742 5.84 1.45 -11.00
C GLY A 742 4.69 1.57 -12.00
N ILE A 743 3.46 1.71 -11.49
CA ILE A 743 2.24 1.78 -12.32
C ILE A 743 2.20 3.07 -13.16
N GLY A 744 2.78 4.15 -12.64
CA GLY A 744 2.77 5.45 -13.33
C GLY A 744 3.58 5.47 -14.62
N VAL A 745 4.66 4.71 -14.71
CA VAL A 745 5.50 4.64 -15.91
C VAL A 745 4.77 4.04 -17.10
N ASP A 746 3.76 3.21 -16.88
CA ASP A 746 2.94 2.56 -17.91
C ASP A 746 2.35 3.55 -18.90
N TYR A 747 1.78 4.65 -18.39
CA TYR A 747 1.18 5.68 -19.23
C TYR A 747 2.22 6.29 -20.17
N ALA A 748 3.40 6.60 -19.66
CA ALA A 748 4.50 7.15 -20.44
C ALA A 748 5.03 6.12 -21.45
N LEU A 749 5.19 4.84 -21.05
CA LEU A 749 5.67 3.76 -21.92
C LEU A 749 4.77 3.56 -23.14
N TYR A 750 3.44 3.53 -22.97
CA TYR A 750 2.51 3.35 -24.07
C TYR A 750 2.49 4.55 -25.01
N VAL A 751 2.42 5.78 -24.49
CA VAL A 751 2.39 6.99 -25.34
C VAL A 751 3.72 7.16 -26.07
N LEU A 752 4.84 7.04 -25.34
CA LEU A 752 6.18 7.28 -25.88
C LEU A 752 6.61 6.23 -26.89
N SER A 753 6.20 4.95 -26.71
CA SER A 753 6.54 3.88 -27.67
C SER A 753 5.97 4.14 -29.06
N VAL A 754 4.71 4.57 -29.14
CA VAL A 754 4.05 4.92 -30.41
C VAL A 754 4.65 6.20 -30.99
N MET A 755 4.82 7.23 -30.17
CA MET A 755 5.39 8.51 -30.58
C MET A 755 6.81 8.37 -31.13
N LEU A 756 7.69 7.61 -30.44
CA LEU A 756 9.07 7.38 -30.90
C LEU A 756 9.14 6.60 -32.20
N ALA A 757 8.24 5.64 -32.40
CA ALA A 757 8.16 4.89 -33.66
C ALA A 757 7.85 5.82 -34.84
N ARG A 758 6.94 6.75 -34.69
CA ARG A 758 6.56 7.73 -35.71
C ARG A 758 7.65 8.78 -35.92
N LEU A 759 8.30 9.26 -34.86
CA LEU A 759 9.45 10.16 -34.97
C LEU A 759 10.63 9.52 -35.74
N ARG A 760 10.87 8.22 -35.52
CA ARG A 760 11.89 7.48 -36.28
C ARG A 760 11.51 7.28 -37.76
N ALA A 761 10.22 7.24 -38.05
CA ALA A 761 9.71 7.23 -39.43
C ALA A 761 9.78 8.62 -40.11
N GLY A 762 10.27 9.65 -39.43
CA GLY A 762 10.45 10.99 -39.97
C GLY A 762 9.24 11.92 -39.87
N GLU A 763 8.17 11.51 -39.13
CA GLU A 763 7.03 12.38 -38.88
C GLU A 763 7.39 13.54 -37.94
N SER A 764 6.68 14.66 -38.05
CA SER A 764 6.81 15.77 -37.11
C SER A 764 6.36 15.37 -35.70
N LEU A 765 6.86 16.07 -34.65
CA LEU A 765 6.47 15.76 -33.28
C LEU A 765 4.96 15.86 -33.05
N SER A 766 4.29 16.88 -33.58
CA SER A 766 2.84 17.03 -33.50
C SER A 766 2.09 15.88 -34.14
N ALA A 767 2.48 15.50 -35.37
CA ALA A 767 1.86 14.36 -36.08
C ALA A 767 2.08 13.04 -35.31
N ALA A 768 3.32 12.79 -34.84
CA ALA A 768 3.65 11.60 -34.06
C ALA A 768 2.88 11.53 -32.73
N TYR A 769 2.71 12.67 -32.07
CA TYR A 769 1.96 12.74 -30.82
C TYR A 769 0.45 12.58 -31.03
N LEU A 770 -0.14 13.20 -32.05
CA LEU A 770 -1.54 13.00 -32.41
C LEU A 770 -1.84 11.52 -32.73
N HIS A 771 -0.97 10.85 -33.48
CA HIS A 771 -1.09 9.41 -33.70
C HIS A 771 -0.99 8.61 -32.40
N ALA A 772 -0.08 8.98 -31.48
CA ALA A 772 0.01 8.33 -30.17
C ALA A 772 -1.25 8.56 -29.33
N LEU A 773 -1.82 9.76 -29.34
CA LEU A 773 -3.08 10.07 -28.65
C LEU A 773 -4.26 9.23 -29.19
N GLN A 774 -4.37 9.10 -30.50
CA GLN A 774 -5.43 8.33 -31.14
C GLN A 774 -5.32 6.83 -30.87
N PHE A 775 -4.10 6.30 -30.85
CA PHE A 775 -3.88 4.86 -30.69
C PHE A 775 -3.86 4.42 -29.23
N THR A 776 -3.10 5.10 -28.36
CA THR A 776 -2.91 4.74 -26.95
C THR A 776 -3.44 5.76 -25.96
N GLY A 777 -3.39 7.07 -26.28
CA GLY A 777 -3.71 8.14 -25.34
C GLY A 777 -5.15 8.10 -24.81
N ARG A 778 -6.11 7.70 -25.64
CA ARG A 778 -7.52 7.48 -25.19
C ARG A 778 -7.61 6.43 -24.10
N VAL A 779 -6.88 5.34 -24.27
CA VAL A 779 -6.90 4.25 -23.30
C VAL A 779 -6.12 4.64 -22.06
N VAL A 780 -5.02 5.38 -22.20
CA VAL A 780 -4.29 5.94 -21.06
C VAL A 780 -5.20 6.81 -20.21
N MET A 781 -6.00 7.67 -20.84
CA MET A 781 -6.97 8.51 -20.12
C MET A 781 -8.08 7.66 -19.48
N LEU A 782 -8.62 6.69 -20.21
CA LEU A 782 -9.63 5.77 -19.70
C LEU A 782 -9.11 5.00 -18.49
N THR A 783 -7.91 4.42 -18.61
CA THR A 783 -7.32 3.59 -17.54
C THR A 783 -6.92 4.43 -16.33
N GLY A 784 -6.34 5.61 -16.52
CA GLY A 784 -6.00 6.52 -15.42
C GLY A 784 -7.22 6.92 -14.59
N VAL A 785 -8.32 7.30 -15.27
CA VAL A 785 -9.58 7.62 -14.59
C VAL A 785 -10.21 6.37 -13.95
N THR A 786 -10.21 5.24 -14.63
CA THR A 786 -10.81 3.99 -14.12
C THR A 786 -10.07 3.51 -12.87
N LEU A 787 -8.72 3.52 -12.91
CA LEU A 787 -7.89 3.14 -11.75
C LEU A 787 -8.10 4.10 -10.58
N ALA A 788 -8.09 5.41 -10.85
CA ALA A 788 -8.30 6.40 -9.82
C ALA A 788 -9.69 6.28 -9.15
N LEU A 789 -10.74 6.05 -9.95
CA LEU A 789 -12.08 5.81 -9.41
C LEU A 789 -12.17 4.51 -8.62
N ALA A 790 -11.60 3.43 -9.14
CA ALA A 790 -11.64 2.13 -8.50
C ALA A 790 -10.93 2.13 -7.13
N VAL A 791 -9.69 2.63 -7.09
CA VAL A 791 -8.91 2.74 -5.84
C VAL A 791 -9.47 3.85 -4.94
N GLY A 792 -10.01 4.91 -5.53
CA GLY A 792 -10.68 6.00 -4.80
C GLY A 792 -11.89 5.53 -3.96
N THR A 793 -12.51 4.39 -4.30
CA THR A 793 -13.56 3.80 -3.45
C THR A 793 -13.04 3.41 -2.07
N TRP A 794 -11.74 3.16 -1.93
CA TRP A 794 -11.13 2.83 -0.65
C TRP A 794 -11.17 4.00 0.34
N ALA A 795 -11.27 5.24 -0.14
CA ALA A 795 -11.46 6.40 0.72
C ALA A 795 -12.71 6.29 1.62
N LEU A 796 -13.66 5.43 1.27
CA LEU A 796 -14.88 5.14 2.05
C LEU A 796 -14.69 3.96 3.03
N SER A 797 -13.54 3.31 3.05
CA SER A 797 -13.27 2.19 3.95
C SER A 797 -13.30 2.64 5.42
N PRO A 798 -13.78 1.80 6.34
CA PRO A 798 -13.65 2.03 7.77
C PRO A 798 -12.20 1.85 8.26
N ILE A 799 -11.38 1.15 7.49
CA ILE A 799 -9.96 0.94 7.77
C ILE A 799 -9.19 2.15 7.22
N LYS A 800 -8.60 2.96 8.12
CA LYS A 800 -7.94 4.22 7.76
C LYS A 800 -6.75 3.99 6.83
N PHE A 801 -5.90 2.99 7.09
CA PHE A 801 -4.74 2.77 6.22
C PHE A 801 -5.15 2.43 4.77
N GLN A 802 -6.25 1.72 4.58
CA GLN A 802 -6.80 1.46 3.24
C GLN A 802 -7.32 2.75 2.60
N ALA A 803 -8.00 3.59 3.37
CA ALA A 803 -8.50 4.88 2.88
C ALA A 803 -7.34 5.80 2.48
N ASP A 804 -6.31 5.91 3.32
CA ASP A 804 -5.11 6.70 3.04
C ASP A 804 -4.40 6.22 1.77
N MET A 805 -4.17 4.91 1.63
CA MET A 805 -3.61 4.32 0.41
C MET A 805 -4.48 4.62 -0.83
N GLY A 806 -5.80 4.52 -0.69
CA GLY A 806 -6.75 4.78 -1.76
C GLY A 806 -6.69 6.22 -2.27
N ILE A 807 -6.64 7.19 -1.38
CA ILE A 807 -6.55 8.62 -1.70
C ILE A 807 -5.21 8.90 -2.41
N LEU A 808 -4.10 8.44 -1.84
CA LEU A 808 -2.76 8.69 -2.38
C LEU A 808 -2.55 8.03 -3.73
N LEU A 809 -2.96 6.77 -3.91
CA LEU A 809 -2.86 6.07 -5.19
C LEU A 809 -3.76 6.70 -6.26
N ALA A 810 -5.00 7.07 -5.91
CA ALA A 810 -5.90 7.75 -6.85
C ALA A 810 -5.29 9.08 -7.33
N PHE A 811 -4.70 9.85 -6.43
CA PHE A 811 -3.97 11.06 -6.76
C PHE A 811 -2.81 10.77 -7.71
N MET A 812 -1.97 9.76 -7.41
CA MET A 812 -0.81 9.42 -8.23
C MET A 812 -1.23 8.95 -9.63
N PHE A 813 -2.29 8.16 -9.75
CA PHE A 813 -2.80 7.71 -11.06
C PHE A 813 -3.30 8.87 -11.93
N VAL A 814 -3.99 9.82 -11.34
CA VAL A 814 -4.44 11.03 -12.06
C VAL A 814 -3.25 11.88 -12.49
N TRP A 815 -2.30 12.17 -11.58
CA TRP A 815 -1.15 13.00 -11.91
C TRP A 815 -0.19 12.34 -12.89
N ASN A 816 0.06 11.04 -12.79
CA ASN A 816 0.85 10.30 -13.78
C ASN A 816 0.19 10.30 -15.17
N MET A 817 -1.13 10.16 -15.23
CA MET A 817 -1.89 10.29 -16.48
C MET A 817 -1.75 11.71 -17.06
N VAL A 818 -1.91 12.74 -16.26
CA VAL A 818 -1.73 14.15 -16.70
C VAL A 818 -0.27 14.38 -17.14
N GLY A 819 0.69 13.85 -16.40
CA GLY A 819 2.11 13.91 -16.75
C GLY A 819 2.41 13.28 -18.11
N ALA A 820 1.85 12.12 -18.39
CA ALA A 820 2.00 11.43 -19.69
C ALA A 820 1.30 12.14 -20.85
N LEU A 821 0.21 12.89 -20.60
CA LEU A 821 -0.54 13.59 -21.64
C LEU A 821 -0.14 15.05 -21.82
N VAL A 822 0.46 15.71 -20.83
CA VAL A 822 0.80 17.13 -20.87
C VAL A 822 2.31 17.37 -20.79
N LEU A 823 2.97 16.82 -19.75
CA LEU A 823 4.38 17.08 -19.50
C LEU A 823 5.29 16.30 -20.44
N LEU A 824 4.94 15.08 -20.77
CA LEU A 824 5.72 14.23 -21.68
C LEU A 824 5.87 14.87 -23.08
N PRO A 825 4.82 15.34 -23.81
CA PRO A 825 5.00 16.00 -25.09
C PRO A 825 5.74 17.34 -24.98
N ALA A 826 5.58 18.06 -23.88
CA ALA A 826 6.32 19.30 -23.62
C ALA A 826 7.83 19.05 -23.47
N LEU A 827 8.23 18.00 -22.73
CA LEU A 827 9.63 17.56 -22.62
C LEU A 827 10.16 17.02 -23.94
N ALA A 828 9.32 16.28 -24.69
CA ALA A 828 9.69 15.72 -25.98
C ALA A 828 10.04 16.82 -27.01
N HIS A 829 9.37 17.98 -26.97
CA HIS A 829 9.71 19.12 -27.82
C HIS A 829 11.18 19.54 -27.73
N TRP A 830 11.76 19.50 -26.54
CA TRP A 830 13.14 19.94 -26.30
C TRP A 830 14.16 18.82 -26.41
N LEU A 831 13.79 17.60 -26.02
CA LEU A 831 14.72 16.48 -25.90
C LEU A 831 14.70 15.52 -27.11
N LEU A 832 13.56 15.39 -27.81
CA LEU A 832 13.39 14.45 -28.92
C LEU A 832 13.34 15.23 -30.23
N LYS A 833 14.15 14.81 -31.20
CA LYS A 833 14.17 15.37 -32.56
C LYS A 833 13.71 14.30 -33.55
N PRO A 834 12.91 14.63 -34.59
CA PRO A 834 12.63 13.70 -35.68
C PRO A 834 13.93 13.31 -36.38
N ALA A 835 13.99 12.07 -36.90
CA ALA A 835 15.11 11.63 -37.73
C ALA A 835 15.20 12.53 -38.97
N ARG A 836 16.42 12.95 -39.35
CA ARG A 836 16.61 13.69 -40.58
C ARG A 836 16.34 12.74 -41.76
N VAL A 837 15.70 13.25 -42.81
CA VAL A 837 15.41 12.47 -44.06
C VAL A 837 16.66 11.85 -44.66
N ALA A 838 17.86 12.45 -44.44
CA ALA A 838 19.13 11.94 -44.86
C ALA A 838 19.59 10.66 -44.11
N ASP A 839 19.05 10.41 -42.90
CA ASP A 839 19.42 9.27 -42.05
C ASP A 839 18.48 8.06 -42.28
N LEU A 840 17.46 8.17 -43.13
CA LEU A 840 16.55 7.10 -43.43
C LEU A 840 17.25 6.13 -44.42
N PRO A 841 17.23 4.81 -44.19
CA PRO A 841 17.75 3.85 -45.15
C PRO A 841 16.99 4.03 -46.48
N ARG A 842 17.75 4.31 -47.56
CA ARG A 842 17.17 4.41 -48.90
C ARG A 842 16.50 3.08 -49.20
N PRO A 843 15.23 3.07 -49.73
CA PRO A 843 14.62 1.85 -50.21
C PRO A 843 15.53 1.29 -51.30
N GLN A 844 16.05 0.08 -51.12
CA GLN A 844 16.67 -0.66 -52.20
C GLN A 844 15.60 -0.93 -53.23
N LEU A 845 15.55 -0.11 -54.29
CA LEU A 845 14.84 -0.41 -55.51
C LEU A 845 15.50 -1.66 -56.09
N HIS A 846 14.90 -2.82 -55.89
CA HIS A 846 15.15 -3.97 -56.71
C HIS A 846 14.66 -3.56 -58.09
N GLY A 847 15.61 -3.21 -58.97
CA GLY A 847 15.33 -3.05 -60.38
C GLY A 847 14.78 -4.38 -60.96
N PRO A 848 13.90 -4.34 -61.97
CA PRO A 848 13.42 -5.55 -62.55
C PRO A 848 14.62 -6.31 -63.09
N ASP A 849 14.77 -7.58 -62.71
CA ASP A 849 15.72 -8.51 -63.30
C ASP A 849 15.47 -8.56 -64.80
N THR A 850 16.33 -7.90 -65.53
CA THR A 850 16.46 -8.15 -66.98
C THR A 850 17.10 -9.56 -67.16
N ALA A 851 16.22 -10.53 -67.27
CA ALA A 851 16.62 -11.84 -67.78
C ALA A 851 17.23 -11.66 -69.18
N ALA A 852 18.51 -11.59 -69.27
CA ALA A 852 19.24 -11.66 -70.55
C ALA A 852 19.05 -13.09 -71.11
N ALA A 853 18.29 -13.20 -72.19
CA ALA A 853 18.22 -14.38 -73.02
C ALA A 853 19.59 -14.66 -73.60
N GLN A 854 20.21 -15.75 -73.25
CA GLN A 854 21.38 -16.35 -73.96
C GLN A 854 20.84 -17.10 -75.15
N PRO A 855 21.37 -16.85 -76.37
CA PRO A 855 21.03 -17.64 -77.60
C PRO A 855 21.68 -19.01 -77.49
N ALA A 856 20.93 -20.04 -77.77
CA ALA A 856 21.38 -21.39 -77.99
C ALA A 856 22.21 -21.42 -79.23
N SER A 857 23.45 -21.96 -79.14
CA SER A 857 24.18 -22.43 -80.26
C SER A 857 24.85 -23.78 -79.93
N LEU A 858 24.32 -24.80 -80.66
CA LEU A 858 24.89 -26.12 -80.97
C LEU A 858 25.45 -26.98 -79.89
#